data_9bed4591bc79788381d1a35846b52042
#
_entry.id   9bed4591bc79788381d1a35846b52042
#
_cell.length_a   1.000
_cell.length_b   1.000
_cell.length_c   1.000
_cell.angle_alpha   90.00
_cell.angle_beta   90.00
_cell.angle_gamma   90.00
#
_symmetry.space_group_name_H-M   'P 1'
#
loop_
_entity.id
_entity.type
_entity.pdbx_description
1 polymer ?
#
loop_
_entity_poly.entity_id
_entity_poly.type
_entity_poly.pdbx_seq_one_letter_code
_entity_poly.pdbx_strand_id
1 'polypeptide(L)'
;MPRPPRGRTPLRTIVSALALVVVALAPLQLGGAALAEAPAAGKQAIGQKSRPATKQHPPATATDLGPRVVVFDSSMPVADIEARAESIWSQQVNAEMSSERWSLLFKPGTYGTDADPLQIKVGYYTEVAGLGASPSDVVINGKVEVYNRCLTDGPTQPYCVALNNFWRSMSNMTINVNGTGQDGCRGSANFWAASQASALRRVDIRNGNLSLMDYCTEGPQYASGGFLANSRAGTIINGSQQQWLTRNSEVASWSNGVWNQVFAGTIGAPSEANFPTETYTTLDTTEVSREKPFLFIDGSGAWRVHVPDARTASRGPDWTVGADTGRDLPLSAFHVARPDQPARVLASALARGKHLLLTPGVYDVDRSLVIRRSDTVVLGMGQATLTAVGGSTPIVVEGKASGVVIAGVTIDAGTGLSRSLMHLEARRGHGHHRGHGSSTPTTTLNDVYFRVGGPHIGRTQTALVIDADDVLIDHIWVWRADHGIEGFTAGASGDTDRWRTNTGRVGVVVNGDRVRATGLFVEHFQTYNTVWNGEDGHVVLYQNELPYDPPSQADWTQPDGTLGWPGYKVGDRVLRHQLYGGGVYVFNRNDPSITTESGFEVPDRPGVRLHHVMTVNLEAGSIEHVVNDTGARVDSSAPGQPSFVVDYPAP
;
A
#
# COMPACT_ATOMS: atom_id res chain seq x y z
N MET A 1 -57.98 41.44 -1.00
CA MET A 1 -57.68 40.21 -0.24
C MET A 1 -56.27 39.76 -0.63
N PRO A 2 -55.27 39.90 0.22
CA PRO A 2 -53.92 39.44 -0.04
C PRO A 2 -53.72 38.00 0.37
N ARG A 3 -52.94 37.23 -0.43
CA ARG A 3 -52.54 35.84 -0.15
C ARG A 3 -51.48 35.79 0.94
N PRO A 4 -51.46 34.76 1.81
CA PRO A 4 -50.45 34.61 2.85
C PRO A 4 -49.09 34.10 2.27
N PRO A 5 -47.96 34.40 2.95
CA PRO A 5 -46.64 34.01 2.47
C PRO A 5 -46.36 32.52 2.75
N ARG A 6 -45.68 31.88 1.79
CA ARG A 6 -45.19 30.48 1.93
C ARG A 6 -44.07 30.43 2.96
N GLY A 7 -44.27 29.65 4.00
CA GLY A 7 -43.27 29.35 4.99
C GLY A 7 -42.10 28.57 4.40
N ARG A 8 -40.88 29.03 4.63
CA ARG A 8 -39.66 28.30 4.43
C ARG A 8 -39.47 27.30 5.59
N THR A 9 -39.48 26.03 5.28
CA THR A 9 -39.09 24.98 6.24
C THR A 9 -37.57 25.06 6.42
N PRO A 10 -37.05 25.14 7.65
CA PRO A 10 -35.61 25.09 7.86
C PRO A 10 -35.12 23.67 7.59
N LEU A 11 -34.09 23.56 6.74
CA LEU A 11 -33.27 22.35 6.61
C LEU A 11 -32.71 22.02 8.01
N ARG A 12 -33.20 20.95 8.61
CA ARG A 12 -32.56 20.37 9.80
C ARG A 12 -31.23 19.79 9.36
N THR A 13 -30.15 20.42 9.77
CA THR A 13 -28.81 19.85 9.79
C THR A 13 -28.88 18.59 10.67
N ILE A 14 -28.81 17.42 10.03
CA ILE A 14 -28.62 16.16 10.74
C ILE A 14 -27.15 16.15 11.12
N VAL A 15 -26.86 16.56 12.34
CA VAL A 15 -25.60 16.25 13.01
C VAL A 15 -25.71 14.76 13.34
N SER A 16 -25.13 13.92 12.49
CA SER A 16 -24.97 12.50 12.79
C SER A 16 -23.99 12.39 13.94
N ALA A 17 -24.48 11.99 15.10
CA ALA A 17 -23.62 11.55 16.19
C ALA A 17 -22.80 10.35 15.65
N LEU A 18 -21.50 10.53 15.47
CA LEU A 18 -20.57 9.45 15.23
C LEU A 18 -20.55 8.56 16.47
N ALA A 19 -21.25 7.44 16.40
CA ALA A 19 -20.97 6.34 17.33
C ALA A 19 -19.67 5.68 16.86
N LEU A 20 -18.58 5.92 17.58
CA LEU A 20 -17.34 5.18 17.44
C LEU A 20 -17.65 3.71 17.79
N VAL A 21 -17.69 2.84 16.78
CA VAL A 21 -17.60 1.40 17.00
C VAL A 21 -16.11 1.05 17.01
N VAL A 22 -15.56 1.02 18.21
CA VAL A 22 -14.22 0.51 18.41
C VAL A 22 -14.26 -1.00 18.31
N VAL A 23 -13.49 -1.51 17.40
CA VAL A 23 -13.28 -2.94 17.22
C VAL A 23 -12.30 -3.41 18.29
N ALA A 24 -12.83 -3.83 19.43
CA ALA A 24 -12.07 -4.68 20.35
C ALA A 24 -11.91 -6.04 19.68
N LEU A 25 -10.71 -6.35 19.21
CA LEU A 25 -10.36 -7.69 18.76
C LEU A 25 -10.37 -8.62 19.99
N ALA A 26 -11.45 -9.38 20.16
CA ALA A 26 -11.50 -10.45 21.14
C ALA A 26 -10.73 -11.68 20.64
N PRO A 27 -10.04 -12.42 21.52
CA PRO A 27 -9.21 -13.54 21.12
C PRO A 27 -10.03 -14.76 20.72
N LEU A 28 -9.61 -15.44 19.67
CA LEU A 28 -10.09 -16.76 19.28
C LEU A 28 -9.72 -17.79 20.38
N GLN A 29 -10.71 -18.40 20.97
CA GLN A 29 -10.53 -19.64 21.73
C GLN A 29 -10.51 -20.83 20.76
N LEU A 30 -9.33 -21.38 20.50
CA LEU A 30 -9.19 -22.69 19.84
C LEU A 30 -9.45 -23.78 20.88
N GLY A 31 -10.55 -24.49 20.68
CA GLY A 31 -10.85 -25.72 21.42
C GLY A 31 -9.80 -26.80 21.12
N GLY A 32 -9.18 -27.32 22.18
CA GLY A 32 -8.17 -28.37 22.08
C GLY A 32 -8.76 -29.68 21.57
N ALA A 33 -8.22 -30.21 20.49
CA ALA A 33 -8.39 -31.61 20.08
C ALA A 33 -7.22 -32.41 20.59
N ALA A 34 -7.53 -33.49 21.34
CA ALA A 34 -6.57 -34.40 21.93
C ALA A 34 -5.75 -35.12 20.87
N LEU A 35 -4.43 -35.14 21.05
CA LEU A 35 -3.50 -35.94 20.28
C LEU A 35 -3.59 -37.42 20.70
N ALA A 36 -3.90 -38.27 19.74
CA ALA A 36 -3.77 -39.71 19.90
C ALA A 36 -2.32 -40.13 19.57
N GLU A 37 -1.69 -40.86 20.51
CA GLU A 37 -0.37 -41.45 20.34
C GLU A 37 -0.37 -42.55 19.26
N ALA A 38 0.63 -42.53 18.38
CA ALA A 38 0.93 -43.61 17.45
C ALA A 38 2.20 -44.38 17.87
N PRO A 39 2.26 -45.71 17.69
CA PRO A 39 3.29 -46.56 18.27
C PRO A 39 4.60 -46.57 17.48
N ALA A 40 5.69 -46.80 18.20
CA ALA A 40 7.06 -46.93 17.71
C ALA A 40 7.24 -48.04 16.68
N ALA A 41 7.86 -47.74 15.54
CA ALA A 41 8.31 -48.75 14.56
C ALA A 41 9.82 -48.71 14.37
N GLY A 42 10.36 -49.94 14.24
CA GLY A 42 11.74 -50.28 14.36
C GLY A 42 12.69 -49.79 13.26
N LYS A 43 13.98 -49.88 13.62
CA LYS A 43 15.16 -49.64 12.78
C LYS A 43 15.22 -50.59 11.59
N GLN A 44 15.32 -50.07 10.38
CA GLN A 44 15.80 -50.78 9.21
C GLN A 44 16.87 -50.01 8.45
N ALA A 45 17.73 -50.77 7.78
CA ALA A 45 19.05 -50.46 7.27
C ALA A 45 19.12 -49.36 6.18
N ILE A 46 20.30 -48.75 6.14
CA ILE A 46 20.71 -47.68 5.20
C ILE A 46 20.86 -48.32 3.79
N GLY A 47 19.91 -48.01 2.91
CA GLY A 47 20.02 -48.21 1.48
C GLY A 47 20.41 -46.90 0.79
N GLN A 48 21.44 -46.92 -0.05
CA GLN A 48 21.86 -45.76 -0.89
C GLN A 48 20.68 -45.24 -1.70
N LYS A 49 20.25 -44.02 -1.40
CA LYS A 49 19.26 -43.30 -2.22
C LYS A 49 19.95 -42.67 -3.41
N SER A 50 19.64 -43.16 -4.60
CA SER A 50 19.85 -42.49 -5.88
C SER A 50 19.31 -41.07 -5.85
N ARG A 51 20.13 -40.10 -6.25
CA ARG A 51 19.81 -38.69 -6.41
C ARG A 51 18.60 -38.57 -7.34
N PRO A 52 17.52 -37.86 -6.97
CA PRO A 52 16.43 -37.60 -7.90
C PRO A 52 16.97 -36.77 -9.08
N ALA A 53 16.68 -37.22 -10.29
CA ALA A 53 16.94 -36.46 -11.49
C ALA A 53 16.21 -35.13 -11.39
N THR A 54 16.96 -34.03 -11.47
CA THR A 54 16.41 -32.70 -11.63
C THR A 54 15.55 -32.69 -12.88
N LYS A 55 14.24 -32.60 -12.74
CA LYS A 55 13.35 -32.31 -13.87
C LYS A 55 13.80 -30.97 -14.44
N GLN A 56 14.47 -30.99 -15.58
CA GLN A 56 14.70 -29.81 -16.39
C GLN A 56 13.33 -29.37 -16.89
N HIS A 57 12.78 -28.30 -16.30
CA HIS A 57 11.65 -27.62 -16.92
C HIS A 57 12.14 -27.01 -18.25
N PRO A 58 11.38 -27.18 -19.33
CA PRO A 58 11.68 -26.49 -20.57
C PRO A 58 11.71 -24.96 -20.29
N PRO A 59 12.53 -24.17 -20.99
CA PRO A 59 12.54 -22.73 -20.84
C PRO A 59 11.12 -22.24 -21.10
N ALA A 60 10.57 -21.46 -20.13
CA ALA A 60 9.24 -20.90 -20.25
C ALA A 60 9.16 -20.12 -21.59
N THR A 61 8.17 -20.43 -22.41
CA THR A 61 7.88 -19.62 -23.59
C THR A 61 7.54 -18.20 -23.11
N ALA A 62 7.82 -17.18 -23.93
CA ALA A 62 7.64 -15.77 -23.54
C ALA A 62 6.20 -15.40 -23.07
N THR A 63 5.26 -16.31 -23.20
CA THR A 63 3.84 -16.16 -22.80
C THR A 63 3.45 -17.05 -21.61
N ASP A 64 4.34 -17.92 -21.13
CA ASP A 64 4.03 -18.74 -19.94
C ASP A 64 4.34 -17.96 -18.65
N LEU A 65 3.31 -17.34 -18.07
CA LEU A 65 3.35 -16.55 -16.85
C LEU A 65 3.01 -17.37 -15.58
N GLY A 66 2.72 -18.68 -15.73
CA GLY A 66 2.46 -19.58 -14.62
C GLY A 66 1.00 -19.79 -14.28
N PRO A 67 0.71 -20.77 -13.40
CA PRO A 67 -0.65 -21.27 -13.15
C PRO A 67 -1.54 -20.28 -12.37
N ARG A 68 -0.95 -19.25 -11.77
CA ARG A 68 -1.67 -18.24 -10.99
C ARG A 68 -1.90 -16.94 -11.76
N VAL A 69 -1.59 -16.93 -13.04
CA VAL A 69 -1.96 -15.87 -13.98
C VAL A 69 -3.09 -16.38 -14.85
N VAL A 70 -4.22 -15.72 -14.76
CA VAL A 70 -5.39 -16.02 -15.59
C VAL A 70 -5.50 -14.91 -16.63
N VAL A 71 -5.54 -15.29 -17.91
CA VAL A 71 -5.68 -14.35 -19.02
C VAL A 71 -7.05 -14.54 -19.63
N PHE A 72 -7.87 -13.50 -19.56
CA PHE A 72 -9.18 -13.45 -20.19
C PHE A 72 -9.11 -12.86 -21.59
N ASP A 73 -9.96 -13.37 -22.46
CA ASP A 73 -10.14 -12.90 -23.83
C ASP A 73 -11.59 -12.47 -24.02
N SER A 74 -11.84 -11.38 -24.74
CA SER A 74 -13.18 -10.83 -24.92
C SER A 74 -14.15 -11.73 -25.72
N SER A 75 -13.66 -12.82 -26.31
CA SER A 75 -14.49 -13.86 -26.92
C SER A 75 -15.04 -14.89 -25.92
N MET A 76 -14.54 -14.90 -24.67
CA MET A 76 -15.04 -15.80 -23.63
C MET A 76 -16.43 -15.37 -23.15
N PRO A 77 -17.33 -16.31 -22.87
CA PRO A 77 -18.61 -15.99 -22.25
C PRO A 77 -18.43 -15.27 -20.90
N VAL A 78 -19.28 -14.29 -20.62
CA VAL A 78 -19.25 -13.54 -19.33
C VAL A 78 -19.33 -14.50 -18.15
N ALA A 79 -20.24 -15.47 -18.18
CA ALA A 79 -20.42 -16.44 -17.12
C ALA A 79 -19.16 -17.28 -16.82
N ASP A 80 -18.35 -17.60 -17.84
CA ASP A 80 -17.10 -18.37 -17.65
C ASP A 80 -16.02 -17.50 -16.98
N ILE A 81 -15.94 -16.22 -17.34
CA ILE A 81 -15.04 -15.25 -16.71
C ILE A 81 -15.44 -15.04 -15.25
N GLU A 82 -16.72 -14.81 -14.98
CA GLU A 82 -17.25 -14.64 -13.62
C GLU A 82 -17.03 -15.88 -12.76
N ALA A 83 -17.36 -17.06 -13.28
CA ALA A 83 -17.15 -18.31 -12.55
C ALA A 83 -15.68 -18.52 -12.17
N ARG A 84 -14.75 -18.16 -13.06
CA ARG A 84 -13.33 -18.25 -12.77
C ARG A 84 -12.87 -17.21 -11.73
N ALA A 85 -13.31 -15.97 -11.87
CA ALA A 85 -13.00 -14.88 -10.92
C ALA A 85 -13.60 -15.18 -9.53
N GLU A 86 -14.85 -15.66 -9.47
CA GLU A 86 -15.53 -16.04 -8.23
C GLU A 86 -14.84 -17.21 -7.52
N SER A 87 -14.36 -18.20 -8.28
CA SER A 87 -13.57 -19.32 -7.74
C SER A 87 -12.29 -18.84 -7.05
N ILE A 88 -11.65 -17.77 -7.54
CA ILE A 88 -10.47 -17.17 -6.93
C ILE A 88 -10.88 -16.28 -5.75
N TRP A 89 -11.89 -15.44 -5.93
CA TRP A 89 -12.37 -14.56 -4.87
C TRP A 89 -12.80 -15.33 -3.63
N SER A 90 -13.55 -16.41 -3.77
CA SER A 90 -14.02 -17.23 -2.65
C SER A 90 -12.88 -17.83 -1.82
N GLN A 91 -11.72 -18.09 -2.45
CA GLN A 91 -10.52 -18.54 -1.75
C GLN A 91 -9.77 -17.37 -1.08
N GLN A 92 -9.86 -16.17 -1.67
CA GLN A 92 -9.04 -15.03 -1.29
C GLN A 92 -9.77 -13.99 -0.42
N VAL A 93 -11.09 -14.02 -0.30
CA VAL A 93 -11.86 -12.99 0.41
C VAL A 93 -11.49 -12.87 1.88
N ASN A 94 -11.15 -13.99 2.54
CA ASN A 94 -10.76 -14.05 3.95
C ASN A 94 -9.29 -14.51 4.14
N ALA A 95 -8.49 -14.54 3.06
CA ALA A 95 -7.15 -15.13 3.05
C ALA A 95 -6.03 -14.12 3.33
N GLU A 96 -6.20 -13.29 4.36
CA GLU A 96 -5.30 -12.16 4.68
C GLU A 96 -3.83 -12.56 4.87
N MET A 97 -3.56 -13.71 5.48
CA MET A 97 -2.20 -14.20 5.72
C MET A 97 -1.81 -15.36 4.79
N SER A 98 -2.56 -15.56 3.69
CA SER A 98 -2.33 -16.63 2.73
C SER A 98 -1.01 -16.44 1.96
N SER A 99 -0.44 -17.57 1.51
CA SER A 99 0.66 -17.61 0.53
C SER A 99 0.19 -17.53 -0.92
N GLU A 100 -1.12 -17.59 -1.17
CA GLU A 100 -1.70 -17.53 -2.50
C GLU A 100 -1.64 -16.11 -3.08
N ARG A 101 -1.31 -16.02 -4.37
CA ARG A 101 -1.20 -14.77 -5.13
C ARG A 101 -1.80 -14.98 -6.50
N TRP A 102 -2.58 -14.04 -7.01
CA TRP A 102 -3.28 -14.15 -8.28
C TRP A 102 -3.17 -12.90 -9.13
N SER A 103 -3.11 -13.07 -10.46
CA SER A 103 -3.19 -11.99 -11.42
C SER A 103 -4.24 -12.34 -12.47
N LEU A 104 -5.28 -11.50 -12.57
CA LEU A 104 -6.38 -11.59 -13.53
C LEU A 104 -6.13 -10.56 -14.61
N LEU A 105 -5.75 -11.00 -15.81
CA LEU A 105 -5.34 -10.15 -16.92
C LEU A 105 -6.36 -10.18 -18.03
N PHE A 106 -6.72 -9.01 -18.54
CA PHE A 106 -7.69 -8.83 -19.61
C PHE A 106 -7.01 -8.37 -20.88
N LYS A 107 -7.08 -9.16 -21.96
CA LYS A 107 -6.60 -8.76 -23.29
C LYS A 107 -7.38 -7.54 -23.80
N PRO A 108 -6.84 -6.76 -24.74
CA PRO A 108 -7.59 -5.71 -25.41
C PRO A 108 -8.94 -6.23 -25.95
N GLY A 109 -10.01 -5.49 -25.65
CA GLY A 109 -11.38 -5.84 -26.03
C GLY A 109 -12.42 -5.31 -25.05
N THR A 110 -13.68 -5.56 -25.35
CA THR A 110 -14.84 -5.19 -24.53
C THR A 110 -15.46 -6.44 -23.92
N TYR A 111 -15.70 -6.42 -22.63
CA TYR A 111 -16.22 -7.51 -21.81
C TYR A 111 -17.56 -7.12 -21.20
N GLY A 112 -18.52 -8.01 -21.28
CA GLY A 112 -19.89 -7.75 -20.85
C GLY A 112 -20.66 -6.86 -21.82
N THR A 113 -21.96 -6.76 -21.59
CA THR A 113 -22.91 -5.92 -22.33
C THR A 113 -23.83 -5.19 -21.34
N ASP A 114 -24.67 -4.31 -21.84
CA ASP A 114 -25.66 -3.63 -21.00
C ASP A 114 -26.68 -4.61 -20.36
N ALA A 115 -27.01 -5.70 -21.07
CA ALA A 115 -27.94 -6.71 -20.59
C ALA A 115 -27.28 -7.84 -19.78
N ASP A 116 -25.98 -8.08 -20.00
CA ASP A 116 -25.16 -9.12 -19.35
C ASP A 116 -23.83 -8.52 -18.95
N PRO A 117 -23.81 -7.71 -17.85
CA PRO A 117 -22.59 -7.03 -17.40
C PRO A 117 -21.62 -8.00 -16.75
N LEU A 118 -20.31 -7.78 -16.93
CA LEU A 118 -19.27 -8.51 -16.23
C LEU A 118 -19.06 -7.94 -14.83
N GLN A 119 -19.25 -8.75 -13.78
CA GLN A 119 -19.13 -8.34 -12.39
C GLN A 119 -18.09 -9.20 -11.66
N ILE A 120 -16.98 -8.56 -11.23
CA ILE A 120 -15.84 -9.23 -10.58
C ILE A 120 -15.64 -8.69 -9.18
N LYS A 121 -15.52 -9.58 -8.20
CA LYS A 121 -15.09 -9.27 -6.84
C LYS A 121 -13.60 -9.57 -6.67
N VAL A 122 -12.89 -8.72 -5.93
CA VAL A 122 -11.44 -8.81 -5.75
C VAL A 122 -11.10 -9.13 -4.29
N GLY A 123 -10.42 -10.26 -4.06
CA GLY A 123 -9.96 -10.71 -2.75
C GLY A 123 -8.50 -10.31 -2.47
N TYR A 124 -7.96 -10.80 -1.34
CA TYR A 124 -6.56 -10.57 -0.97
C TYR A 124 -5.59 -11.06 -2.05
N TYR A 125 -4.47 -10.35 -2.20
CA TYR A 125 -3.38 -10.68 -3.11
C TYR A 125 -3.84 -10.98 -4.54
N THR A 126 -4.88 -10.28 -4.97
CA THR A 126 -5.42 -10.40 -6.32
C THR A 126 -5.23 -9.06 -7.06
N GLU A 127 -4.50 -9.12 -8.17
CA GLU A 127 -4.36 -8.05 -9.14
C GLU A 127 -5.36 -8.25 -10.27
N VAL A 128 -6.02 -7.17 -10.69
CA VAL A 128 -6.84 -7.13 -11.90
C VAL A 128 -6.24 -6.08 -12.83
N ALA A 129 -5.83 -6.47 -14.05
CA ALA A 129 -5.14 -5.56 -14.94
C ALA A 129 -5.52 -5.74 -16.41
N GLY A 130 -5.64 -4.63 -17.13
CA GLY A 130 -5.78 -4.61 -18.57
C GLY A 130 -4.43 -4.74 -19.27
N LEU A 131 -4.39 -5.52 -20.35
CA LEU A 131 -3.24 -5.74 -21.22
C LEU A 131 -3.26 -4.83 -22.47
N GLY A 132 -3.95 -3.70 -22.41
CA GLY A 132 -3.92 -2.68 -23.45
C GLY A 132 -2.73 -1.73 -23.29
N ALA A 133 -2.35 -1.04 -24.35
CA ALA A 133 -1.40 0.08 -24.28
C ALA A 133 -2.01 1.29 -23.57
N SER A 134 -3.34 1.44 -23.66
CA SER A 134 -4.13 2.47 -22.99
C SER A 134 -5.26 1.84 -22.17
N PRO A 135 -5.74 2.50 -21.09
CA PRO A 135 -6.92 2.06 -20.37
C PRO A 135 -8.16 1.86 -21.24
N SER A 136 -8.28 2.59 -22.34
CA SER A 136 -9.39 2.48 -23.29
C SER A 136 -9.38 1.20 -24.15
N ASP A 137 -8.27 0.47 -24.16
CA ASP A 137 -8.16 -0.75 -24.95
C ASP A 137 -8.84 -1.95 -24.27
N VAL A 138 -9.06 -1.87 -22.95
CA VAL A 138 -9.75 -2.90 -22.17
C VAL A 138 -10.96 -2.27 -21.49
N VAL A 139 -12.14 -2.62 -21.94
CA VAL A 139 -13.40 -2.05 -21.46
C VAL A 139 -14.23 -3.12 -20.77
N ILE A 140 -14.53 -2.91 -19.51
CA ILE A 140 -15.47 -3.73 -18.74
C ILE A 140 -16.81 -2.99 -18.69
N ASN A 141 -17.84 -3.50 -19.39
CA ASN A 141 -19.23 -3.12 -19.15
C ASN A 141 -19.71 -3.92 -17.93
N GLY A 142 -19.67 -3.30 -16.78
CA GLY A 142 -19.89 -3.99 -15.53
C GLY A 142 -19.13 -3.35 -14.38
N LYS A 143 -18.47 -4.16 -13.54
CA LYS A 143 -17.78 -3.69 -12.34
C LYS A 143 -16.62 -4.59 -11.92
N VAL A 144 -15.63 -3.98 -11.27
CA VAL A 144 -14.54 -4.67 -10.57
C VAL A 144 -14.46 -4.12 -9.14
N GLU A 145 -14.83 -4.94 -8.13
CA GLU A 145 -15.26 -4.41 -6.85
C GLU A 145 -14.61 -5.07 -5.63
N VAL A 146 -14.47 -4.27 -4.58
CA VAL A 146 -14.16 -4.71 -3.21
C VAL A 146 -15.28 -4.25 -2.29
N TYR A 147 -15.85 -5.18 -1.51
CA TYR A 147 -16.90 -4.91 -0.54
C TYR A 147 -16.40 -5.02 0.89
N ASN A 148 -17.20 -4.52 1.84
CA ASN A 148 -17.00 -4.85 3.25
C ASN A 148 -17.02 -6.37 3.42
N ARG A 149 -16.13 -6.86 4.24
CA ARG A 149 -15.97 -8.27 4.55
C ARG A 149 -16.74 -8.59 5.82
N CYS A 150 -17.76 -9.44 5.73
CA CYS A 150 -18.55 -9.85 6.90
C CYS A 150 -17.98 -11.15 7.47
N LEU A 151 -17.55 -11.09 8.72
CA LEU A 151 -16.95 -12.18 9.47
C LEU A 151 -18.02 -12.83 10.38
N THR A 152 -17.89 -14.15 10.57
CA THR A 152 -18.80 -14.94 11.40
C THR A 152 -18.38 -15.01 12.87
N ASP A 153 -17.15 -14.62 13.16
CA ASP A 153 -16.46 -14.71 14.44
C ASP A 153 -16.17 -13.33 15.09
N GLY A 154 -16.82 -12.28 14.60
CA GLY A 154 -16.66 -10.94 15.13
C GLY A 154 -17.40 -10.70 16.46
N PRO A 155 -17.06 -9.60 17.18
CA PRO A 155 -17.64 -9.27 18.49
C PRO A 155 -19.14 -8.95 18.42
N THR A 156 -19.65 -8.57 17.27
CA THR A 156 -21.06 -8.33 16.98
C THR A 156 -21.49 -9.13 15.76
N GLN A 157 -22.80 -9.34 15.56
CA GLN A 157 -23.31 -9.99 14.37
C GLN A 157 -24.44 -9.15 13.75
N PRO A 158 -24.36 -8.79 12.47
CA PRO A 158 -23.22 -9.03 11.58
C PRO A 158 -21.97 -8.21 11.97
N TYR A 159 -20.79 -8.75 11.69
CA TYR A 159 -19.51 -8.06 11.88
C TYR A 159 -18.82 -7.85 10.54
N CYS A 160 -19.03 -6.67 9.96
CA CYS A 160 -18.48 -6.32 8.66
C CYS A 160 -17.38 -5.27 8.80
N VAL A 161 -16.29 -5.43 8.02
CA VAL A 161 -15.10 -4.59 8.10
C VAL A 161 -14.57 -4.24 6.71
N ALA A 162 -13.99 -3.05 6.59
CA ALA A 162 -13.16 -2.64 5.46
C ALA A 162 -11.71 -2.37 5.90
N LEU A 163 -11.49 -2.20 7.21
CA LEU A 163 -10.25 -1.70 7.80
C LEU A 163 -9.01 -2.52 7.42
N ASN A 164 -9.13 -3.82 7.26
CA ASN A 164 -8.06 -4.71 6.84
C ASN A 164 -8.28 -5.32 5.44
N ASN A 165 -9.00 -4.67 4.56
CA ASN A 165 -9.11 -5.04 3.15
C ASN A 165 -7.85 -4.66 2.36
N PHE A 166 -6.71 -5.28 2.70
CA PHE A 166 -5.38 -5.01 2.16
C PHE A 166 -5.06 -5.79 0.88
N TRP A 167 -3.94 -5.46 0.22
CA TRP A 167 -3.29 -6.21 -0.86
C TRP A 167 -4.20 -6.57 -2.02
N ARG A 168 -4.74 -5.54 -2.66
CA ARG A 168 -5.52 -5.63 -3.90
C ARG A 168 -5.02 -4.60 -4.89
N SER A 169 -5.23 -4.82 -6.19
CA SER A 169 -4.97 -3.76 -7.17
C SER A 169 -5.86 -3.90 -8.40
N MET A 170 -6.18 -2.75 -8.98
CA MET A 170 -6.83 -2.67 -10.28
C MET A 170 -6.07 -1.66 -11.13
N SER A 171 -5.77 -2.02 -12.38
CA SER A 171 -4.99 -1.14 -13.25
C SER A 171 -5.29 -1.27 -14.74
N ASN A 172 -5.03 -0.17 -15.45
CA ASN A 172 -4.98 -0.09 -16.91
C ASN A 172 -6.23 -0.61 -17.61
N MET A 173 -7.41 -0.12 -17.21
CA MET A 173 -8.70 -0.49 -17.83
C MET A 173 -9.76 0.61 -17.68
N THR A 174 -10.77 0.55 -18.51
CA THR A 174 -11.99 1.34 -18.42
C THR A 174 -13.12 0.50 -17.82
N ILE A 175 -13.80 1.04 -16.82
CA ILE A 175 -15.00 0.45 -16.24
C ILE A 175 -16.20 1.33 -16.66
N ASN A 176 -17.06 0.81 -17.53
CA ASN A 176 -18.39 1.35 -17.76
C ASN A 176 -19.30 0.77 -16.67
N VAL A 177 -19.55 1.55 -15.63
CA VAL A 177 -20.31 1.11 -14.46
C VAL A 177 -21.70 0.64 -14.88
N ASN A 178 -21.98 -0.63 -14.64
CA ASN A 178 -23.27 -1.25 -14.89
C ASN A 178 -23.59 -2.23 -13.75
N GLY A 179 -24.58 -1.89 -12.95
CA GLY A 179 -25.05 -2.69 -11.81
C GLY A 179 -26.31 -3.52 -12.12
N THR A 180 -26.64 -3.75 -13.40
CA THR A 180 -27.77 -4.60 -13.78
C THR A 180 -27.67 -5.98 -13.10
N GLY A 181 -28.75 -6.40 -12.46
CA GLY A 181 -28.77 -7.66 -11.70
C GLY A 181 -28.29 -7.56 -10.25
N GLN A 182 -27.66 -6.46 -9.84
CA GLN A 182 -27.31 -6.18 -8.44
C GLN A 182 -28.49 -5.52 -7.69
N ASP A 183 -28.38 -5.45 -6.36
CA ASP A 183 -29.33 -4.68 -5.56
C ASP A 183 -29.27 -3.18 -5.90
N GLY A 184 -30.37 -2.46 -5.66
CA GLY A 184 -30.49 -1.05 -6.06
C GLY A 184 -29.50 -0.12 -5.36
N CYS A 185 -28.92 -0.51 -4.22
CA CYS A 185 -27.87 0.25 -3.54
C CYS A 185 -26.58 0.28 -4.36
N ARG A 186 -26.25 -0.83 -5.03
CA ARG A 186 -24.98 -1.01 -5.75
C ARG A 186 -25.00 -0.52 -7.19
N GLY A 187 -26.16 -0.12 -7.70
CA GLY A 187 -26.36 0.13 -9.13
C GLY A 187 -25.52 1.25 -9.74
N SER A 188 -25.17 2.29 -8.97
CA SER A 188 -24.67 3.56 -9.50
C SER A 188 -23.16 3.80 -9.32
N ALA A 189 -22.43 2.89 -8.67
CA ALA A 189 -21.02 3.05 -8.39
C ALA A 189 -20.23 1.75 -8.56
N ASN A 190 -18.95 1.88 -8.90
CA ASN A 190 -17.97 0.81 -8.72
C ASN A 190 -17.39 0.94 -7.31
N PHE A 191 -17.49 -0.10 -6.50
CA PHE A 191 -17.07 -0.08 -5.08
C PHE A 191 -15.62 -0.54 -4.92
N TRP A 192 -14.85 0.21 -4.15
CA TRP A 192 -13.48 -0.14 -3.79
C TRP A 192 -13.26 0.11 -2.30
N ALA A 193 -13.96 -0.67 -1.46
CA ALA A 193 -13.86 -0.59 0.01
C ALA A 193 -12.59 -1.28 0.50
N ALA A 194 -11.44 -0.67 0.21
CA ALA A 194 -10.12 -1.23 0.47
C ALA A 194 -9.29 -0.27 1.33
N SER A 195 -8.29 -0.83 2.01
CA SER A 195 -7.34 -0.11 2.87
C SER A 195 -5.93 -0.10 2.24
N GLN A 196 -4.85 -0.11 3.03
CA GLN A 196 -3.47 0.00 2.52
C GLN A 196 -3.11 -1.11 1.53
N ALA A 197 -2.08 -0.88 0.76
CA ALA A 197 -1.60 -1.79 -0.29
C ALA A 197 -2.66 -2.14 -1.35
N SER A 198 -3.56 -1.21 -1.64
CA SER A 198 -4.69 -1.43 -2.55
C SER A 198 -4.79 -0.32 -3.59
N ALA A 199 -3.83 -0.31 -4.53
CA ALA A 199 -3.69 0.75 -5.53
C ALA A 199 -4.71 0.65 -6.67
N LEU A 200 -5.26 1.81 -7.05
CA LEU A 200 -5.95 2.04 -8.32
C LEU A 200 -5.02 2.88 -9.22
N ARG A 201 -4.63 2.36 -10.38
CA ARG A 201 -3.74 3.05 -11.32
C ARG A 201 -4.21 2.94 -12.76
N ARG A 202 -4.23 4.07 -13.49
CA ARG A 202 -4.64 4.09 -14.91
C ARG A 202 -6.03 3.48 -15.11
N VAL A 203 -7.00 3.86 -14.27
CA VAL A 203 -8.39 3.38 -14.32
C VAL A 203 -9.29 4.53 -14.79
N ASP A 204 -10.18 4.24 -15.72
CA ASP A 204 -11.17 5.17 -16.24
C ASP A 204 -12.57 4.71 -15.86
N ILE A 205 -13.17 5.31 -14.84
CA ILE A 205 -14.53 5.01 -14.37
C ILE A 205 -15.53 5.89 -15.11
N ARG A 206 -16.39 5.27 -15.89
CA ARG A 206 -17.43 5.93 -16.73
C ARG A 206 -18.83 5.49 -16.35
N ASN A 207 -19.82 6.29 -16.69
CA ASN A 207 -21.25 6.00 -16.55
C ASN A 207 -21.71 5.77 -15.10
N GLY A 208 -20.89 6.15 -14.11
CA GLY A 208 -21.17 5.98 -12.69
C GLY A 208 -20.08 6.60 -11.81
N ASN A 209 -20.18 6.34 -10.53
CA ASN A 209 -19.27 6.86 -9.51
C ASN A 209 -18.20 5.82 -9.14
N LEU A 210 -17.10 6.29 -8.54
CA LEU A 210 -16.18 5.44 -7.78
C LEU A 210 -16.49 5.60 -6.29
N SER A 211 -16.85 4.52 -5.60
CA SER A 211 -17.03 4.56 -4.16
C SER A 211 -15.85 3.90 -3.45
N LEU A 212 -15.18 4.65 -2.57
CA LEU A 212 -14.09 4.17 -1.73
C LEU A 212 -14.59 3.58 -0.41
N MET A 213 -15.88 3.37 -0.29
CA MET A 213 -16.54 2.71 0.83
C MET A 213 -17.70 1.84 0.36
N ASP A 214 -18.02 0.79 1.09
CA ASP A 214 -19.22 -0.01 0.86
C ASP A 214 -20.32 0.36 1.85
N TYR A 215 -21.18 1.27 1.45
CA TYR A 215 -22.34 1.71 2.26
C TYR A 215 -23.55 0.79 2.14
N CYS A 216 -23.44 -0.29 1.35
CA CYS A 216 -24.53 -1.24 1.10
C CYS A 216 -24.48 -2.47 2.00
N THR A 217 -23.31 -2.79 2.59
CA THR A 217 -23.12 -3.94 3.47
C THR A 217 -22.86 -3.45 4.90
N GLU A 218 -23.88 -3.40 5.74
CA GLU A 218 -23.84 -2.93 7.14
C GLU A 218 -23.29 -1.50 7.30
N GLY A 219 -23.58 -0.64 6.33
CA GLY A 219 -23.15 0.74 6.30
C GLY A 219 -21.67 0.93 5.95
N PRO A 220 -21.20 2.18 5.88
CA PRO A 220 -19.81 2.47 5.63
C PRO A 220 -18.96 2.02 6.83
N GLN A 221 -18.04 1.11 6.59
CA GLN A 221 -17.05 0.69 7.57
C GLN A 221 -15.77 1.50 7.36
N TYR A 222 -15.05 1.81 8.44
CA TYR A 222 -13.79 2.52 8.34
C TYR A 222 -12.76 1.73 7.53
N ALA A 223 -11.96 2.48 6.74
CA ALA A 223 -10.81 1.99 6.02
C ALA A 223 -9.63 2.91 6.30
N SER A 224 -8.44 2.34 6.46
CA SER A 224 -7.29 3.08 6.98
C SER A 224 -6.60 3.97 5.96
N GLY A 225 -6.94 3.87 4.68
CA GLY A 225 -6.39 4.71 3.64
C GLY A 225 -5.99 3.95 2.39
N GLY A 226 -5.75 4.66 1.30
CA GLY A 226 -5.38 4.05 0.04
C GLY A 226 -4.84 5.05 -0.97
N PHE A 227 -4.83 4.64 -2.24
CA PHE A 227 -4.12 5.35 -3.29
C PHE A 227 -4.82 5.24 -4.64
N LEU A 228 -5.04 6.39 -5.26
CA LEU A 228 -5.53 6.53 -6.63
C LEU A 228 -4.54 7.37 -7.44
N ALA A 229 -4.03 6.85 -8.56
CA ALA A 229 -3.11 7.59 -9.40
C ALA A 229 -3.40 7.41 -10.88
N ASN A 230 -3.10 8.47 -11.64
CA ASN A 230 -3.14 8.44 -13.11
C ASN A 230 -4.48 7.91 -13.65
N SER A 231 -5.58 8.30 -13.00
CA SER A 231 -6.91 7.75 -13.23
C SER A 231 -7.94 8.84 -13.47
N ARG A 232 -9.09 8.47 -14.03
CA ARG A 232 -10.22 9.36 -14.21
C ARG A 232 -11.48 8.75 -13.60
N ALA A 233 -12.25 9.57 -12.90
CA ALA A 233 -13.53 9.15 -12.34
C ALA A 233 -14.55 10.31 -12.38
N GLY A 234 -15.83 9.97 -12.32
CA GLY A 234 -16.89 10.91 -12.02
C GLY A 234 -16.81 11.43 -10.59
N THR A 235 -17.89 11.31 -9.83
CA THR A 235 -17.88 11.58 -8.39
C THR A 235 -17.16 10.45 -7.66
N ILE A 236 -16.20 10.82 -6.79
CA ILE A 236 -15.63 9.89 -5.82
C ILE A 236 -16.42 10.00 -4.52
N ILE A 237 -17.01 8.88 -4.09
CA ILE A 237 -17.78 8.78 -2.86
C ILE A 237 -16.85 8.26 -1.78
N ASN A 238 -16.52 9.14 -0.83
CA ASN A 238 -15.68 8.82 0.30
C ASN A 238 -16.33 9.31 1.61
N GLY A 239 -16.45 8.48 2.57
CA GLY A 239 -17.03 8.81 3.89
C GLY A 239 -16.44 7.96 5.00
N SER A 240 -15.56 7.02 4.67
CA SER A 240 -14.98 6.10 5.63
C SER A 240 -13.46 5.95 5.53
N GLN A 241 -12.82 6.45 4.48
CA GLN A 241 -11.37 6.45 4.37
C GLN A 241 -10.76 7.46 5.33
N GLN A 242 -9.99 7.00 6.30
CA GLN A 242 -9.34 7.83 7.31
C GLN A 242 -8.35 8.80 6.67
N GLN A 243 -7.68 8.35 5.62
CA GLN A 243 -6.79 9.16 4.80
C GLN A 243 -6.69 8.56 3.39
N TRP A 244 -6.40 9.40 2.41
CA TRP A 244 -6.36 8.97 1.03
C TRP A 244 -5.46 9.88 0.20
N LEU A 245 -4.66 9.31 -0.71
CA LEU A 245 -3.94 10.08 -1.72
C LEU A 245 -4.53 9.88 -3.10
N THR A 246 -4.85 10.99 -3.75
CA THR A 246 -5.19 11.04 -5.17
C THR A 246 -4.13 11.84 -5.91
N ARG A 247 -3.42 11.19 -6.84
CA ARG A 247 -2.28 11.77 -7.54
C ARG A 247 -2.49 11.73 -9.07
N ASN A 248 -2.18 12.85 -9.75
CA ASN A 248 -2.21 12.93 -11.22
C ASN A 248 -3.47 12.34 -11.84
N SER A 249 -4.62 12.64 -11.27
CA SER A 249 -5.91 12.09 -11.67
C SER A 249 -6.87 13.21 -12.10
N GLU A 250 -8.01 12.85 -12.66
CA GLU A 250 -9.10 13.75 -12.99
C GLU A 250 -10.38 13.25 -12.34
N VAL A 251 -11.03 14.09 -11.53
CA VAL A 251 -12.27 13.78 -10.84
C VAL A 251 -13.30 14.89 -11.09
N ALA A 252 -14.57 14.51 -11.27
CA ALA A 252 -15.62 15.51 -11.44
C ALA A 252 -15.99 16.16 -10.10
N SER A 253 -15.98 15.38 -9.02
CA SER A 253 -16.20 15.85 -7.65
C SER A 253 -15.71 14.82 -6.63
N TRP A 254 -15.57 15.28 -5.38
CA TRP A 254 -15.21 14.47 -4.23
C TRP A 254 -16.21 14.68 -3.11
N SER A 255 -16.66 13.61 -2.45
CA SER A 255 -17.57 13.69 -1.31
C SER A 255 -16.91 13.22 -0.04
N ASN A 256 -16.89 14.07 0.96
CA ASN A 256 -16.43 13.79 2.32
C ASN A 256 -14.95 13.35 2.41
N GLY A 257 -14.52 13.08 3.62
CA GLY A 257 -13.23 12.57 4.03
C GLY A 257 -13.21 12.54 5.54
N VAL A 258 -12.50 11.58 6.15
CA VAL A 258 -12.54 11.47 7.61
C VAL A 258 -11.49 12.41 8.24
N TRP A 259 -10.20 12.13 8.04
CA TRP A 259 -9.17 12.90 8.73
C TRP A 259 -8.17 13.61 7.82
N ASN A 260 -7.77 12.99 6.70
CA ASN A 260 -6.74 13.54 5.85
C ASN A 260 -6.86 13.04 4.41
N GLN A 261 -7.35 13.89 3.55
CA GLN A 261 -7.52 13.61 2.12
C GLN A 261 -6.56 14.50 1.33
N VAL A 262 -5.60 13.89 0.64
CA VAL A 262 -4.51 14.60 -0.02
C VAL A 262 -4.60 14.45 -1.53
N PHE A 263 -4.41 15.56 -2.22
CA PHE A 263 -4.46 15.64 -3.68
C PHE A 263 -3.17 16.26 -4.21
N ALA A 264 -2.54 15.64 -5.20
CA ALA A 264 -1.38 16.18 -5.87
C ALA A 264 -1.55 16.08 -7.39
N GLY A 265 -1.48 17.21 -8.09
CA GLY A 265 -1.67 17.26 -9.53
C GLY A 265 -3.01 16.70 -10.00
N THR A 266 -4.06 16.79 -9.19
CA THR A 266 -5.38 16.25 -9.49
C THR A 266 -6.28 17.34 -10.06
N ILE A 267 -6.85 17.12 -11.25
CA ILE A 267 -7.84 17.99 -11.86
C ILE A 267 -9.18 17.75 -11.16
N GLY A 268 -9.85 18.82 -10.72
CA GLY A 268 -11.13 18.73 -9.99
C GLY A 268 -10.99 18.38 -8.51
N ALA A 269 -9.77 18.47 -7.94
CA ALA A 269 -9.54 18.31 -6.51
C ALA A 269 -10.32 19.35 -5.69
N PRO A 270 -10.80 18.99 -4.47
CA PRO A 270 -11.37 19.97 -3.53
C PRO A 270 -10.35 21.04 -3.13
N SER A 271 -10.86 22.21 -2.78
CA SER A 271 -10.04 23.29 -2.22
C SER A 271 -9.66 22.99 -0.77
N GLU A 272 -8.44 23.34 -0.36
CA GLU A 272 -7.99 23.24 1.03
C GLU A 272 -8.34 24.49 1.88
N ALA A 273 -8.98 25.51 1.29
CA ALA A 273 -9.19 26.80 1.95
C ALA A 273 -9.98 26.74 3.28
N ASN A 274 -10.72 25.67 3.52
CA ASN A 274 -11.51 25.46 4.72
C ASN A 274 -10.86 24.50 5.74
N PHE A 275 -9.60 24.14 5.54
CA PHE A 275 -8.91 23.28 6.51
C PHE A 275 -8.81 23.96 7.89
N PRO A 276 -9.04 23.28 9.01
CA PRO A 276 -9.32 21.84 9.18
C PRO A 276 -10.81 21.47 9.22
N THR A 277 -11.73 22.38 8.92
CA THR A 277 -13.17 22.07 8.90
C THR A 277 -13.51 21.08 7.79
N GLU A 278 -12.86 21.21 6.64
CA GLU A 278 -12.81 20.24 5.57
C GLU A 278 -11.36 19.75 5.48
N THR A 279 -11.15 18.45 5.65
CA THR A 279 -9.83 17.85 5.85
C THR A 279 -9.10 17.57 4.53
N TYR A 280 -9.05 18.55 3.64
CA TYR A 280 -8.40 18.46 2.33
C TYR A 280 -7.05 19.16 2.33
N THR A 281 -6.07 18.54 1.65
CA THR A 281 -4.75 19.10 1.35
C THR A 281 -4.52 19.00 -0.15
N THR A 282 -4.29 20.10 -0.84
CA THR A 282 -4.29 20.11 -2.31
C THR A 282 -3.08 20.83 -2.88
N LEU A 283 -2.24 20.08 -3.60
CA LEU A 283 -1.12 20.60 -4.38
C LEU A 283 -1.49 20.64 -5.86
N ASP A 284 -1.30 21.78 -6.52
CA ASP A 284 -1.65 21.98 -7.93
C ASP A 284 -0.96 21.00 -8.87
N THR A 285 0.28 20.61 -8.56
CA THR A 285 1.09 19.68 -9.35
C THR A 285 1.78 18.67 -8.46
N THR A 286 2.10 17.50 -9.01
CA THR A 286 3.05 16.58 -8.41
C THR A 286 4.47 16.97 -8.85
N GLU A 287 5.35 17.27 -7.88
CA GLU A 287 6.70 17.77 -8.17
C GLU A 287 7.48 16.84 -9.08
N VAL A 288 7.56 15.56 -8.72
CA VAL A 288 8.12 14.47 -9.54
C VAL A 288 7.19 13.28 -9.47
N SER A 289 6.82 12.74 -10.61
CA SER A 289 6.07 11.49 -10.72
C SER A 289 6.71 10.55 -11.74
N ARG A 290 6.59 9.26 -11.52
CA ARG A 290 6.87 8.21 -12.50
C ARG A 290 5.86 7.10 -12.29
N GLU A 291 5.08 6.82 -13.32
CA GLU A 291 4.03 5.81 -13.20
C GLU A 291 4.61 4.39 -13.13
N LYS A 292 3.84 3.49 -12.53
CA LYS A 292 4.20 2.08 -12.41
C LYS A 292 4.32 1.43 -13.80
N PRO A 293 5.38 0.67 -14.08
CA PRO A 293 5.43 -0.15 -15.30
C PRO A 293 4.28 -1.14 -15.39
N PHE A 294 3.81 -1.41 -16.59
CA PHE A 294 2.70 -2.33 -16.82
C PHE A 294 2.94 -3.25 -18.02
N LEU A 295 2.36 -4.44 -17.96
CA LEU A 295 2.32 -5.39 -19.06
C LEU A 295 1.27 -4.96 -20.08
N PHE A 296 1.59 -5.12 -21.36
CA PHE A 296 0.61 -4.95 -22.43
C PHE A 296 0.94 -5.85 -23.64
N ILE A 297 -0.05 -6.02 -24.51
CA ILE A 297 0.08 -6.73 -25.78
C ILE A 297 0.03 -5.69 -26.90
N ASP A 298 1.11 -5.61 -27.67
CA ASP A 298 1.18 -4.65 -28.78
C ASP A 298 0.35 -5.06 -30.00
N GLY A 299 0.22 -4.16 -30.97
CA GLY A 299 -0.57 -4.41 -32.19
C GLY A 299 -0.12 -5.61 -33.04
N SER A 300 1.04 -6.20 -32.76
CA SER A 300 1.51 -7.45 -33.37
C SER A 300 1.15 -8.70 -32.56
N GLY A 301 0.56 -8.53 -31.39
CA GLY A 301 0.28 -9.61 -30.44
C GLY A 301 1.47 -9.97 -29.54
N ALA A 302 2.56 -9.18 -29.56
CA ALA A 302 3.72 -9.44 -28.74
C ALA A 302 3.57 -8.83 -27.32
N TRP A 303 3.98 -9.60 -26.32
CA TRP A 303 3.97 -9.16 -24.92
C TRP A 303 5.15 -8.21 -24.65
N ARG A 304 4.84 -7.07 -24.05
CA ARG A 304 5.78 -6.02 -23.67
C ARG A 304 5.53 -5.51 -22.26
N VAL A 305 6.53 -4.82 -21.73
CA VAL A 305 6.41 -4.01 -20.50
C VAL A 305 6.67 -2.57 -20.90
N HIS A 306 5.67 -1.72 -20.74
CA HIS A 306 5.86 -0.27 -20.81
C HIS A 306 6.50 0.22 -19.51
N VAL A 307 7.56 1.02 -19.63
CA VAL A 307 8.29 1.63 -18.51
C VAL A 307 8.20 3.14 -18.67
N PRO A 308 7.30 3.81 -17.94
CA PRO A 308 7.07 5.24 -18.07
C PRO A 308 8.30 6.08 -17.71
N ASP A 309 8.45 7.23 -18.35
CA ASP A 309 9.43 8.24 -17.98
C ASP A 309 9.03 8.99 -16.71
N ALA A 310 10.01 9.55 -16.00
CA ALA A 310 9.74 10.47 -14.91
C ALA A 310 9.27 11.83 -15.48
N ARG A 311 8.29 12.44 -14.81
CA ARG A 311 7.72 13.75 -15.15
C ARG A 311 7.88 14.71 -13.99
N THR A 312 8.03 15.98 -14.27
CA THR A 312 8.10 17.05 -13.28
C THR A 312 6.87 17.96 -13.39
N ALA A 313 6.43 18.53 -12.27
CA ALA A 313 5.28 19.42 -12.20
C ALA A 313 4.06 18.86 -12.95
N SER A 314 3.80 17.57 -12.78
CA SER A 314 2.79 16.83 -13.53
C SER A 314 1.38 17.06 -12.98
N ARG A 315 0.38 17.02 -13.88
CA ARG A 315 -1.03 17.20 -13.54
C ARG A 315 -1.92 16.37 -14.46
N GLY A 316 -2.97 15.78 -13.89
CA GLY A 316 -3.91 14.93 -14.61
C GLY A 316 -3.31 13.62 -15.15
N PRO A 317 -4.14 12.72 -15.66
CA PRO A 317 -3.69 11.44 -16.22
C PRO A 317 -2.84 11.64 -17.49
N ASP A 318 -1.71 10.94 -17.62
CA ASP A 318 -0.80 11.04 -18.76
C ASP A 318 -1.41 10.47 -20.05
N TRP A 319 -2.17 9.41 -19.95
CA TRP A 319 -2.80 8.73 -21.09
C TRP A 319 -3.94 9.53 -21.73
N THR A 320 -4.48 10.55 -21.06
CA THR A 320 -5.54 11.42 -21.63
C THR A 320 -4.98 12.53 -22.51
N VAL A 321 -3.74 12.97 -22.27
CA VAL A 321 -3.13 14.13 -22.94
C VAL A 321 -1.95 13.73 -23.84
N GLY A 322 -1.77 12.43 -24.10
CA GLY A 322 -0.66 11.94 -24.91
C GLY A 322 0.73 12.16 -24.28
N ALA A 323 0.77 12.32 -22.96
CA ALA A 323 2.00 12.49 -22.19
C ALA A 323 2.55 11.16 -21.63
N ASP A 324 1.95 10.04 -22.02
CA ASP A 324 2.43 8.69 -21.72
C ASP A 324 3.69 8.39 -22.53
N THR A 325 4.80 8.89 -22.04
CA THR A 325 6.12 8.69 -22.63
C THR A 325 6.88 7.64 -21.85
N GLY A 326 7.79 6.93 -22.51
CA GLY A 326 8.55 5.87 -21.89
C GLY A 326 9.20 4.94 -22.90
N ARG A 327 9.53 3.75 -22.46
CA ARG A 327 10.13 2.72 -23.30
C ARG A 327 9.41 1.40 -23.21
N ASP A 328 9.20 0.74 -24.34
CA ASP A 328 8.59 -0.56 -24.44
C ASP A 328 9.65 -1.65 -24.46
N LEU A 329 9.73 -2.44 -23.42
CA LEU A 329 10.67 -3.54 -23.33
C LEU A 329 10.00 -4.85 -23.76
N PRO A 330 10.63 -5.62 -24.69
CA PRO A 330 10.09 -6.93 -25.05
C PRO A 330 10.19 -7.88 -23.84
N LEU A 331 9.23 -8.78 -23.70
CA LEU A 331 9.24 -9.73 -22.56
C LEU A 331 10.50 -10.61 -22.55
N SER A 332 11.14 -10.80 -23.71
CA SER A 332 12.44 -11.48 -23.83
C SER A 332 13.60 -10.76 -23.12
N ALA A 333 13.47 -9.47 -22.77
CA ALA A 333 14.44 -8.73 -21.97
C ALA A 333 14.34 -9.08 -20.48
N PHE A 334 13.25 -9.70 -20.08
CA PHE A 334 12.99 -10.13 -18.71
C PHE A 334 13.38 -11.59 -18.47
N HIS A 335 13.75 -11.90 -17.25
CA HIS A 335 13.64 -13.24 -16.70
C HIS A 335 12.27 -13.34 -16.03
N VAL A 336 11.40 -14.18 -16.58
CA VAL A 336 10.09 -14.50 -15.97
C VAL A 336 10.36 -15.48 -14.85
N ALA A 337 10.37 -14.96 -13.62
CA ALA A 337 10.67 -15.73 -12.42
C ALA A 337 9.46 -16.50 -11.92
N ARG A 338 9.70 -17.68 -11.36
CA ARG A 338 8.70 -18.53 -10.72
C ARG A 338 8.99 -18.72 -9.24
N PRO A 339 7.98 -18.84 -8.38
CA PRO A 339 8.17 -18.98 -6.93
C PRO A 339 9.00 -20.21 -6.53
N ASP A 340 9.00 -21.27 -7.32
CA ASP A 340 9.79 -22.50 -7.10
C ASP A 340 11.26 -22.37 -7.47
N GLN A 341 11.66 -21.26 -8.09
CA GLN A 341 13.05 -21.01 -8.46
C GLN A 341 13.85 -20.48 -7.27
N PRO A 342 15.02 -21.04 -6.99
CA PRO A 342 15.87 -20.54 -5.92
C PRO A 342 16.43 -19.14 -6.25
N ALA A 343 16.63 -18.29 -5.24
CA ALA A 343 17.09 -16.90 -5.40
C ALA A 343 18.37 -16.75 -6.25
N ARG A 344 19.26 -17.76 -6.27
CA ARG A 344 20.46 -17.75 -7.13
C ARG A 344 20.14 -17.64 -8.63
N VAL A 345 18.98 -18.15 -9.07
CA VAL A 345 18.55 -18.06 -10.48
C VAL A 345 18.18 -16.64 -10.82
N LEU A 346 17.40 -15.98 -9.97
CA LEU A 346 17.00 -14.59 -10.11
C LEU A 346 18.22 -13.66 -10.05
N ALA A 347 19.10 -13.87 -9.06
CA ALA A 347 20.35 -13.11 -8.93
C ALA A 347 21.26 -13.27 -10.17
N SER A 348 21.36 -14.49 -10.71
CA SER A 348 22.11 -14.76 -11.93
C SER A 348 21.47 -14.06 -13.16
N ALA A 349 20.16 -13.99 -13.24
CA ALA A 349 19.47 -13.27 -14.31
C ALA A 349 19.80 -11.76 -14.27
N LEU A 350 19.70 -11.13 -13.09
CA LEU A 350 20.11 -9.73 -12.87
C LEU A 350 21.59 -9.50 -13.24
N ALA A 351 22.48 -10.41 -12.83
CA ALA A 351 23.90 -10.32 -13.14
C ALA A 351 24.19 -10.39 -14.65
N ARG A 352 23.37 -11.11 -15.42
CA ARG A 352 23.43 -11.15 -16.89
C ARG A 352 22.74 -9.95 -17.55
N GLY A 353 22.18 -9.03 -16.78
CA GLY A 353 21.54 -7.81 -17.28
C GLY A 353 20.08 -7.99 -17.73
N LYS A 354 19.41 -9.07 -17.30
CA LYS A 354 17.97 -9.21 -17.47
C LYS A 354 17.24 -8.36 -16.44
N HIS A 355 16.08 -7.85 -16.83
CA HIS A 355 15.06 -7.40 -15.91
C HIS A 355 14.39 -8.60 -15.23
N LEU A 356 13.63 -8.40 -14.15
CA LEU A 356 12.82 -9.45 -13.53
C LEU A 356 11.34 -9.16 -13.69
N LEU A 357 10.59 -10.17 -14.12
CA LEU A 357 9.13 -10.23 -13.98
C LEU A 357 8.82 -11.35 -12.99
N LEU A 358 8.37 -11.00 -11.80
CA LEU A 358 8.03 -11.95 -10.74
C LEU A 358 6.56 -12.36 -10.91
N THR A 359 6.33 -13.64 -11.23
CA THR A 359 4.95 -14.16 -11.33
C THR A 359 4.32 -14.31 -9.94
N PRO A 360 2.97 -14.37 -9.83
CA PRO A 360 2.30 -14.43 -8.53
C PRO A 360 2.77 -15.61 -7.68
N GLY A 361 3.17 -15.33 -6.43
CA GLY A 361 3.63 -16.30 -5.44
C GLY A 361 4.56 -15.72 -4.40
N VAL A 362 5.06 -16.60 -3.52
CA VAL A 362 6.02 -16.27 -2.47
C VAL A 362 7.36 -16.90 -2.80
N TYR A 363 8.42 -16.10 -2.78
CA TYR A 363 9.80 -16.44 -3.17
C TYR A 363 10.69 -16.43 -1.94
N ASP A 364 11.38 -17.53 -1.68
CA ASP A 364 12.41 -17.59 -0.65
C ASP A 364 13.71 -16.95 -1.14
N VAL A 365 14.15 -15.89 -0.46
CA VAL A 365 15.34 -15.13 -0.82
C VAL A 365 16.44 -15.33 0.23
N ASP A 366 17.28 -16.35 0.01
CA ASP A 366 18.41 -16.73 0.87
C ASP A 366 19.68 -15.89 0.62
N ARG A 367 19.65 -15.05 -0.38
CA ARG A 367 20.73 -14.12 -0.79
C ARG A 367 20.16 -12.91 -1.48
N SER A 368 20.81 -11.78 -1.35
CA SER A 368 20.34 -10.53 -1.96
C SER A 368 20.24 -10.62 -3.48
N LEU A 369 19.14 -10.13 -4.01
CA LEU A 369 18.98 -9.78 -5.41
C LEU A 369 19.65 -8.43 -5.63
N VAL A 370 20.92 -8.45 -6.08
CA VAL A 370 21.72 -7.23 -6.21
C VAL A 370 21.58 -6.63 -7.61
N ILE A 371 21.04 -5.42 -7.67
CA ILE A 371 20.84 -4.65 -8.89
C ILE A 371 22.06 -3.75 -9.13
N ARG A 372 22.82 -4.06 -10.19
CA ARG A 372 24.09 -3.39 -10.53
C ARG A 372 24.02 -2.52 -11.76
N ARG A 373 22.97 -2.66 -12.55
CA ARG A 373 22.82 -1.97 -13.84
C ARG A 373 21.72 -0.93 -13.73
N SER A 374 22.02 0.25 -14.24
CA SER A 374 21.02 1.31 -14.40
C SER A 374 19.85 0.83 -15.25
N ASP A 375 18.71 1.45 -15.07
CA ASP A 375 17.48 1.19 -15.80
C ASP A 375 16.92 -0.23 -15.66
N THR A 376 17.40 -1.00 -14.68
CA THR A 376 16.84 -2.33 -14.38
C THR A 376 15.42 -2.20 -13.85
N VAL A 377 14.54 -3.08 -14.34
CA VAL A 377 13.15 -3.19 -13.89
C VAL A 377 12.97 -4.49 -13.12
N VAL A 378 12.40 -4.40 -11.94
CA VAL A 378 11.84 -5.53 -11.16
C VAL A 378 10.35 -5.28 -11.03
N LEU A 379 9.54 -6.07 -11.73
CA LEU A 379 8.09 -5.94 -11.75
C LEU A 379 7.45 -7.20 -11.16
N GLY A 380 6.69 -7.04 -10.09
CA GLY A 380 5.87 -8.10 -9.49
C GLY A 380 4.44 -8.07 -10.04
N MET A 381 3.87 -9.26 -10.22
CA MET A 381 2.47 -9.48 -10.56
C MET A 381 1.74 -10.10 -9.37
N GLY A 382 0.46 -9.76 -9.18
CA GLY A 382 -0.36 -10.32 -8.11
C GLY A 382 0.26 -10.15 -6.73
N GLN A 383 0.99 -9.05 -6.50
CA GLN A 383 1.70 -8.77 -5.24
C GLN A 383 2.75 -9.84 -4.88
N ALA A 384 3.53 -10.28 -5.87
CA ALA A 384 4.62 -11.25 -5.68
C ALA A 384 5.45 -10.88 -4.45
N THR A 385 5.66 -11.86 -3.56
CA THR A 385 6.25 -11.64 -2.24
C THR A 385 7.65 -12.24 -2.16
N LEU A 386 8.62 -11.47 -1.68
CA LEU A 386 10.01 -11.89 -1.43
C LEU A 386 10.23 -12.05 0.06
N THR A 387 10.42 -13.27 0.54
CA THR A 387 10.68 -13.54 1.97
C THR A 387 12.18 -13.62 2.26
N ALA A 388 12.66 -12.83 3.21
CA ALA A 388 14.05 -12.85 3.67
C ALA A 388 14.36 -14.16 4.40
N VAL A 389 15.22 -15.00 3.84
CA VAL A 389 15.64 -16.25 4.47
C VAL A 389 17.02 -16.08 5.12
N GLY A 390 17.17 -16.55 6.36
CA GLY A 390 18.45 -16.53 7.08
C GLY A 390 18.98 -15.13 7.40
N GLY A 391 18.12 -14.13 7.46
CA GLY A 391 18.52 -12.74 7.72
C GLY A 391 19.10 -12.00 6.50
N SER A 392 18.81 -12.49 5.28
CA SER A 392 19.21 -11.80 4.04
C SER A 392 18.56 -10.44 3.92
N THR A 393 19.15 -9.54 3.10
CA THR A 393 18.50 -8.34 2.57
C THR A 393 17.98 -8.68 1.17
N PRO A 394 16.67 -8.89 0.96
CA PRO A 394 16.13 -9.40 -0.30
C PRO A 394 16.53 -8.60 -1.53
N ILE A 395 16.47 -7.26 -1.48
CA ILE A 395 16.86 -6.41 -2.60
C ILE A 395 17.93 -5.40 -2.17
N VAL A 396 19.00 -5.33 -2.96
CA VAL A 396 20.04 -4.29 -2.84
C VAL A 396 20.21 -3.61 -4.18
N VAL A 397 20.10 -2.29 -4.22
CA VAL A 397 20.45 -1.48 -5.38
C VAL A 397 21.83 -0.87 -5.13
N GLU A 398 22.86 -1.29 -5.91
CA GLU A 398 24.20 -0.72 -5.77
C GLU A 398 24.21 0.76 -6.17
N GLY A 399 24.90 1.60 -5.43
CA GLY A 399 24.89 3.05 -5.59
C GLY A 399 25.35 3.58 -6.96
N LYS A 400 25.94 2.74 -7.82
CA LYS A 400 26.25 3.10 -9.22
C LYS A 400 25.06 2.92 -10.17
N ALA A 401 24.02 2.16 -9.77
CA ALA A 401 22.83 1.91 -10.57
C ALA A 401 21.83 3.04 -10.36
N SER A 402 21.34 3.65 -11.42
CA SER A 402 20.35 4.73 -11.41
C SER A 402 19.20 4.40 -12.35
N GLY A 403 18.06 5.10 -12.22
CA GLY A 403 16.89 4.85 -13.06
C GLY A 403 16.24 3.48 -12.85
N VAL A 404 16.60 2.78 -11.78
CA VAL A 404 16.04 1.48 -11.42
C VAL A 404 14.55 1.64 -11.07
N VAL A 405 13.74 0.69 -11.50
CA VAL A 405 12.32 0.65 -11.12
C VAL A 405 12.01 -0.67 -10.42
N ILE A 406 11.51 -0.60 -9.21
CA ILE A 406 11.01 -1.75 -8.45
C ILE A 406 9.53 -1.51 -8.20
N ALA A 407 8.69 -2.43 -8.66
CA ALA A 407 7.25 -2.20 -8.67
C ALA A 407 6.43 -3.46 -8.36
N GLY A 408 5.32 -3.30 -7.63
CA GLY A 408 4.31 -4.34 -7.39
C GLY A 408 4.80 -5.53 -6.58
N VAL A 409 5.71 -5.32 -5.63
CA VAL A 409 6.29 -6.40 -4.81
C VAL A 409 6.03 -6.18 -3.32
N THR A 410 5.81 -7.28 -2.61
CA THR A 410 5.83 -7.31 -1.13
C THR A 410 7.15 -7.93 -0.66
N ILE A 411 7.73 -7.43 0.42
CA ILE A 411 8.95 -7.96 1.01
C ILE A 411 8.68 -8.31 2.46
N ASP A 412 8.76 -9.62 2.75
CA ASP A 412 8.53 -10.15 4.10
C ASP A 412 9.85 -10.33 4.85
N ALA A 413 9.88 -9.89 6.10
CA ALA A 413 10.93 -10.29 7.02
C ALA A 413 10.77 -11.77 7.36
N GLY A 414 11.87 -12.53 7.34
CA GLY A 414 11.89 -13.92 7.79
C GLY A 414 12.24 -14.06 9.28
N THR A 415 12.38 -15.30 9.75
CA THR A 415 12.68 -15.61 11.16
C THR A 415 14.09 -15.18 11.59
N GLY A 416 15.05 -15.11 10.66
CA GLY A 416 16.39 -14.56 10.90
C GLY A 416 16.38 -13.04 10.87
N LEU A 417 17.12 -12.41 11.78
CA LEU A 417 17.21 -10.95 11.83
C LEU A 417 17.91 -10.39 10.60
N SER A 418 17.18 -9.70 9.73
CA SER A 418 17.72 -8.96 8.60
C SER A 418 18.25 -7.59 9.05
N ARG A 419 19.38 -7.16 8.48
CA ARG A 419 19.85 -5.78 8.67
C ARG A 419 18.87 -4.79 8.03
N SER A 420 18.41 -5.10 6.83
CA SER A 420 17.33 -4.39 6.15
C SER A 420 16.60 -5.35 5.21
N LEU A 421 15.36 -5.01 4.83
CA LEU A 421 14.63 -5.79 3.83
C LEU A 421 14.89 -5.25 2.40
N MET A 422 15.16 -3.95 2.28
CA MET A 422 15.65 -3.34 1.05
C MET A 422 16.68 -2.25 1.39
N HIS A 423 17.71 -2.15 0.55
CA HIS A 423 18.74 -1.13 0.69
C HIS A 423 19.09 -0.53 -0.69
N LEU A 424 18.91 0.77 -0.82
CA LEU A 424 19.38 1.57 -1.96
C LEU A 424 20.67 2.27 -1.51
N GLU A 425 21.84 1.78 -1.99
CA GLU A 425 23.15 2.22 -1.53
C GLU A 425 23.53 3.59 -2.12
N ALA A 426 24.24 4.38 -1.34
CA ALA A 426 24.83 5.63 -1.81
C ALA A 426 25.85 5.41 -2.92
N ARG A 427 25.96 6.37 -3.84
CA ARG A 427 27.01 6.37 -4.87
C ARG A 427 28.37 6.65 -4.25
N ARG A 428 29.31 5.71 -4.34
CA ARG A 428 30.65 5.88 -3.78
C ARG A 428 31.42 6.98 -4.50
N GLY A 429 32.12 7.86 -3.77
CA GLY A 429 33.08 8.84 -4.29
C GLY A 429 32.51 10.20 -4.70
N HIS A 430 31.23 10.45 -4.48
CA HIS A 430 30.66 11.79 -4.59
C HIS A 430 30.37 12.27 -3.17
N GLY A 431 31.17 13.21 -2.67
CA GLY A 431 30.78 14.04 -1.53
C GLY A 431 29.46 14.73 -1.87
N HIS A 432 28.68 15.08 -0.87
CA HIS A 432 27.40 15.79 -1.03
C HIS A 432 27.58 16.98 -2.00
N HIS A 433 27.26 16.77 -3.26
CA HIS A 433 27.28 17.83 -4.26
C HIS A 433 26.03 18.69 -4.06
N ARG A 434 26.22 19.85 -3.47
CA ARG A 434 25.23 20.94 -3.41
C ARG A 434 25.03 21.53 -4.82
N GLY A 435 24.58 20.75 -5.80
CA GLY A 435 24.32 21.20 -7.15
C GLY A 435 22.83 21.13 -7.46
N HIS A 436 22.24 22.26 -7.87
CA HIS A 436 20.89 22.29 -8.41
C HIS A 436 20.87 21.53 -9.75
N GLY A 437 20.02 20.53 -9.84
CA GLY A 437 19.73 19.76 -11.06
C GLY A 437 20.62 18.52 -11.26
N SER A 438 20.18 17.40 -10.69
CA SER A 438 20.79 16.11 -11.02
C SER A 438 20.32 15.66 -12.40
N SER A 439 21.26 15.33 -13.30
CA SER A 439 20.96 14.63 -14.56
C SER A 439 20.82 13.11 -14.35
N THR A 440 20.85 12.64 -13.10
CA THR A 440 20.78 11.22 -12.76
C THR A 440 19.32 10.76 -12.89
N PRO A 441 19.06 9.70 -13.68
CA PRO A 441 17.72 9.15 -13.79
C PRO A 441 17.18 8.69 -12.42
N THR A 442 15.95 9.10 -12.11
CA THR A 442 15.29 8.81 -10.84
C THR A 442 15.08 7.31 -10.64
N THR A 443 15.56 6.76 -9.54
CA THR A 443 15.20 5.40 -9.09
C THR A 443 13.82 5.43 -8.41
N THR A 444 12.95 4.49 -8.74
CA THR A 444 11.54 4.54 -8.32
C THR A 444 11.09 3.25 -7.65
N LEU A 445 10.35 3.40 -6.56
CA LEU A 445 9.63 2.32 -5.86
C LEU A 445 8.13 2.57 -6.03
N ASN A 446 7.43 1.74 -6.82
CA ASN A 446 5.98 1.87 -7.04
C ASN A 446 5.23 0.68 -6.42
N ASP A 447 4.27 0.90 -5.55
CA ASP A 447 3.51 -0.18 -4.90
C ASP A 447 4.45 -1.25 -4.31
N VAL A 448 5.41 -0.83 -3.50
CA VAL A 448 6.34 -1.71 -2.79
C VAL A 448 5.94 -1.78 -1.33
N TYR A 449 5.69 -2.98 -0.84
CA TYR A 449 5.20 -3.17 0.52
C TYR A 449 6.19 -3.99 1.34
N PHE A 450 6.28 -3.69 2.64
CA PHE A 450 7.15 -4.37 3.57
C PHE A 450 6.32 -4.91 4.72
N ARG A 451 6.60 -6.16 5.12
CA ARG A 451 5.87 -6.80 6.19
C ARG A 451 6.81 -7.48 7.18
N VAL A 452 6.65 -7.16 8.47
CA VAL A 452 7.41 -7.75 9.58
C VAL A 452 6.43 -8.49 10.48
N GLY A 453 6.38 -9.82 10.38
CA GLY A 453 5.34 -10.62 11.00
C GLY A 453 4.08 -10.77 10.13
N GLY A 454 3.02 -11.27 10.72
CA GLY A 454 1.75 -11.58 10.04
C GLY A 454 1.63 -13.07 9.76
N PRO A 455 1.96 -13.59 8.56
CA PRO A 455 1.83 -15.01 8.27
C PRO A 455 2.82 -15.90 9.03
N HIS A 456 3.99 -15.38 9.37
CA HIS A 456 5.06 -16.06 10.11
C HIS A 456 5.86 -15.04 10.91
N ILE A 457 6.70 -15.51 11.83
CA ILE A 457 7.61 -14.65 12.58
C ILE A 457 8.53 -13.89 11.62
N GLY A 458 8.61 -12.57 11.79
CA GLY A 458 9.45 -11.67 11.00
C GLY A 458 10.37 -10.80 11.87
N ARG A 459 11.64 -10.62 11.45
CA ARG A 459 12.63 -9.82 12.19
C ARG A 459 13.50 -8.99 11.27
N THR A 460 13.55 -7.68 11.53
CA THR A 460 14.45 -6.76 10.82
C THR A 460 14.95 -5.64 11.72
N GLN A 461 16.13 -5.11 11.45
CA GLN A 461 16.56 -3.88 12.11
C GLN A 461 15.89 -2.65 11.48
N THR A 462 15.90 -2.58 10.14
CA THR A 462 15.23 -1.53 9.38
C THR A 462 14.52 -2.17 8.18
N ALA A 463 13.29 -1.78 7.88
CA ALA A 463 12.64 -2.36 6.72
C ALA A 463 13.19 -1.77 5.42
N LEU A 464 13.27 -0.44 5.28
CA LEU A 464 13.76 0.24 4.08
C LEU A 464 14.87 1.24 4.44
N VAL A 465 16.03 1.10 3.77
CA VAL A 465 17.14 2.06 3.86
C VAL A 465 17.39 2.69 2.50
N ILE A 466 17.39 4.01 2.42
CA ILE A 466 17.65 4.80 1.21
C ILE A 466 18.84 5.72 1.50
N ASP A 467 20.03 5.28 1.07
CA ASP A 467 21.25 6.09 1.11
C ASP A 467 21.49 6.79 -0.24
N ALA A 468 20.76 6.39 -1.29
CA ALA A 468 20.86 6.96 -2.63
C ALA A 468 20.09 8.28 -2.74
N ASP A 469 20.64 9.22 -3.49
CA ASP A 469 19.98 10.46 -3.88
C ASP A 469 18.96 10.24 -5.02
N ASP A 470 18.06 11.21 -5.22
CA ASP A 470 17.12 11.27 -6.35
C ASP A 470 16.22 10.02 -6.46
N VAL A 471 15.72 9.53 -5.33
CA VAL A 471 14.78 8.40 -5.26
C VAL A 471 13.35 8.91 -5.17
N LEU A 472 12.45 8.27 -5.92
CA LEU A 472 11.00 8.45 -5.82
C LEU A 472 10.37 7.23 -5.17
N ILE A 473 9.73 7.45 -4.05
CA ILE A 473 8.82 6.52 -3.38
C ILE A 473 7.40 6.88 -3.86
N ASP A 474 6.69 5.94 -4.48
CA ASP A 474 5.34 6.18 -4.99
C ASP A 474 4.40 5.06 -4.55
N HIS A 475 3.74 5.29 -3.43
CA HIS A 475 2.86 4.38 -2.71
C HIS A 475 3.60 3.16 -2.16
N ILE A 476 4.03 3.28 -0.90
CA ILE A 476 4.58 2.14 -0.14
C ILE A 476 3.86 2.01 1.20
N TRP A 477 3.80 0.79 1.68
CA TRP A 477 3.36 0.47 3.03
C TRP A 477 4.41 -0.37 3.74
N VAL A 478 4.89 0.11 4.87
CA VAL A 478 5.93 -0.50 5.68
C VAL A 478 5.30 -0.87 7.02
N TRP A 479 4.93 -2.12 7.16
CA TRP A 479 4.06 -2.60 8.23
C TRP A 479 4.78 -3.62 9.13
N ARG A 480 4.91 -3.30 10.40
CA ARG A 480 5.18 -4.30 11.42
C ARG A 480 3.84 -4.80 11.92
N ALA A 481 3.42 -5.95 11.43
CA ALA A 481 2.06 -6.47 11.57
C ALA A 481 1.55 -6.39 13.01
N ASP A 482 0.38 -5.80 13.20
CA ASP A 482 -0.30 -5.69 14.50
C ASP A 482 -1.20 -6.89 14.79
N HIS A 483 -1.41 -7.74 13.79
CA HIS A 483 -2.11 -9.02 13.88
C HIS A 483 -1.54 -10.04 12.88
N GLY A 484 -1.83 -11.33 13.10
CA GLY A 484 -1.32 -12.38 12.22
C GLY A 484 -1.46 -13.78 12.83
N ILE A 485 -0.70 -14.74 12.29
CA ILE A 485 -0.75 -16.15 12.66
C ILE A 485 0.32 -16.50 13.68
N GLU A 486 1.59 -16.19 13.38
CA GLU A 486 2.71 -16.61 14.22
C GLU A 486 3.34 -15.42 14.96
N GLY A 487 3.73 -15.65 16.21
CA GLY A 487 4.42 -14.66 17.06
C GLY A 487 3.51 -13.61 17.66
N PHE A 488 2.23 -13.95 17.84
CA PHE A 488 1.22 -13.14 18.51
C PHE A 488 0.67 -13.86 19.74
N THR A 489 0.37 -13.10 20.79
CA THR A 489 -0.31 -13.63 21.97
C THR A 489 -1.78 -13.85 21.67
N ALA A 490 -2.30 -15.03 21.96
CA ALA A 490 -3.74 -15.24 21.96
C ALA A 490 -4.33 -14.78 23.30
N GLY A 491 -5.32 -13.88 23.31
CA GLY A 491 -6.01 -13.49 24.53
C GLY A 491 -6.51 -12.05 24.58
N ALA A 492 -7.32 -11.74 25.60
CA ALA A 492 -8.07 -10.49 25.71
C ALA A 492 -7.25 -9.27 26.17
N SER A 493 -6.06 -9.47 26.71
CA SER A 493 -5.27 -8.42 27.38
C SER A 493 -4.20 -7.75 26.48
N GLY A 494 -4.32 -7.93 25.17
CA GLY A 494 -3.35 -7.39 24.22
C GLY A 494 -2.22 -8.36 23.90
N ASP A 495 -1.40 -7.99 22.90
CA ASP A 495 -0.34 -8.83 22.36
C ASP A 495 1.04 -8.38 22.85
N THR A 496 1.57 -9.06 23.88
CA THR A 496 2.89 -8.79 24.43
C THR A 496 3.99 -9.63 23.78
N ASP A 497 3.65 -10.74 23.12
CA ASP A 497 4.66 -11.61 22.48
C ASP A 497 5.23 -10.97 21.24
N ARG A 498 4.41 -10.26 20.45
CA ARG A 498 4.82 -9.57 19.23
C ARG A 498 6.01 -8.63 19.46
N TRP A 499 6.06 -7.94 20.61
CA TRP A 499 7.16 -7.06 20.96
C TRP A 499 8.53 -7.74 20.91
N ARG A 500 8.57 -9.06 21.23
CA ARG A 500 9.80 -9.87 21.30
C ARG A 500 9.98 -10.80 20.12
N THR A 501 8.90 -11.21 19.47
CA THR A 501 8.91 -12.22 18.41
C THR A 501 8.97 -11.59 17.02
N ASN A 502 8.13 -10.61 16.73
CA ASN A 502 8.05 -9.89 15.46
C ASN A 502 8.75 -8.54 15.59
N THR A 503 10.08 -8.56 15.63
CA THR A 503 10.88 -7.36 15.93
C THR A 503 11.20 -6.55 14.68
N GLY A 504 10.81 -5.28 14.68
CA GLY A 504 11.17 -4.28 13.69
C GLY A 504 11.57 -3.00 14.40
N ARG A 505 12.87 -2.66 14.38
CA ARG A 505 13.34 -1.51 15.15
C ARG A 505 12.93 -0.20 14.49
N VAL A 506 13.23 -0.01 13.19
CA VAL A 506 12.94 1.20 12.41
C VAL A 506 12.23 0.81 11.13
N GLY A 507 11.21 1.57 10.73
CA GLY A 507 10.50 1.33 9.48
C GLY A 507 11.33 1.81 8.28
N VAL A 508 11.50 3.11 8.14
CA VAL A 508 12.17 3.74 6.99
C VAL A 508 13.28 4.67 7.46
N VAL A 509 14.45 4.56 6.84
CA VAL A 509 15.56 5.50 7.00
C VAL A 509 15.94 6.07 5.64
N VAL A 510 15.87 7.40 5.50
CA VAL A 510 16.25 8.13 4.30
C VAL A 510 17.46 9.01 4.62
N ASN A 511 18.62 8.65 4.06
CA ASN A 511 19.86 9.41 4.17
C ASN A 511 20.22 10.16 2.88
N GLY A 512 19.65 9.72 1.74
CA GLY A 512 19.88 10.34 0.43
C GLY A 512 19.19 11.71 0.30
N ASP A 513 19.78 12.58 -0.48
CA ASP A 513 19.25 13.91 -0.78
C ASP A 513 18.21 13.86 -1.93
N ARG A 514 17.29 14.82 -1.96
CA ARG A 514 16.25 14.95 -2.99
C ARG A 514 15.39 13.68 -3.16
N VAL A 515 15.18 12.96 -2.08
CA VAL A 515 14.24 11.84 -2.05
C VAL A 515 12.82 12.41 -1.93
N ARG A 516 11.92 11.87 -2.72
CA ARG A 516 10.51 12.25 -2.75
C ARG A 516 9.63 11.07 -2.43
N ALA A 517 8.54 11.33 -1.71
CA ALA A 517 7.55 10.30 -1.40
C ALA A 517 6.14 10.81 -1.71
N THR A 518 5.36 9.99 -2.40
CA THR A 518 3.92 10.17 -2.61
C THR A 518 3.21 8.92 -2.07
N GLY A 519 2.48 9.06 -0.94
CA GLY A 519 1.83 7.94 -0.25
C GLY A 519 2.81 7.07 0.53
N LEU A 520 3.31 7.59 1.65
CA LEU A 520 4.22 6.91 2.57
C LEU A 520 3.46 6.47 3.82
N PHE A 521 3.21 5.17 3.93
CA PHE A 521 2.52 4.54 5.06
C PHE A 521 3.53 3.72 5.86
N VAL A 522 3.73 4.02 7.16
CA VAL A 522 4.73 3.33 7.99
C VAL A 522 4.18 3.11 9.39
N GLU A 523 4.11 1.85 9.84
CA GLU A 523 3.33 1.51 11.03
C GLU A 523 4.03 0.55 12.00
N HIS A 524 3.86 0.81 13.28
CA HIS A 524 4.08 -0.04 14.45
C HIS A 524 5.54 -0.42 14.75
N PHE A 525 6.54 0.27 14.23
CA PHE A 525 7.94 -0.04 14.52
C PHE A 525 8.32 0.33 15.97
N GLN A 526 9.28 -0.40 16.53
CA GLN A 526 9.63 -0.36 17.96
C GLN A 526 10.40 0.88 18.40
N THR A 527 10.93 1.65 17.47
CA THR A 527 11.46 2.99 17.69
C THR A 527 10.87 3.93 16.64
N TYR A 528 11.66 4.66 15.89
CA TYR A 528 11.15 5.52 14.83
C TYR A 528 10.45 4.72 13.73
N ASN A 529 9.28 5.18 13.31
CA ASN A 529 8.67 4.65 12.11
C ASN A 529 9.38 5.20 10.86
N THR A 530 9.64 6.51 10.80
CA THR A 530 10.42 7.13 9.72
C THR A 530 11.48 8.08 10.28
N VAL A 531 12.71 7.95 9.77
CA VAL A 531 13.82 8.89 10.02
C VAL A 531 14.29 9.45 8.68
N TRP A 532 14.32 10.77 8.56
CA TRP A 532 14.71 11.48 7.37
C TRP A 532 15.93 12.37 7.62
N ASN A 533 17.10 11.98 7.13
CA ASN A 533 18.38 12.67 7.30
C ASN A 533 18.85 13.40 6.04
N GLY A 534 18.25 13.11 4.87
CA GLY A 534 18.63 13.71 3.59
C GLY A 534 18.06 15.12 3.40
N GLU A 535 18.79 15.94 2.67
CA GLU A 535 18.37 17.28 2.29
C GLU A 535 17.33 17.28 1.15
N ASP A 536 16.54 18.35 1.08
CA ASP A 536 15.55 18.55 0.03
C ASP A 536 14.53 17.40 -0.08
N GLY A 537 14.15 16.82 1.06
CA GLY A 537 13.09 15.82 1.14
C GLY A 537 11.72 16.43 0.86
N HIS A 538 10.86 15.71 0.13
CA HIS A 538 9.49 16.15 -0.19
C HIS A 538 8.52 14.99 -0.04
N VAL A 539 7.57 15.08 0.89
CA VAL A 539 6.61 14.02 1.22
C VAL A 539 5.19 14.55 1.01
N VAL A 540 4.40 13.83 0.25
CA VAL A 540 2.96 14.08 0.03
C VAL A 540 2.18 12.88 0.49
N LEU A 541 1.39 13.02 1.50
CA LEU A 541 0.74 12.06 2.36
C LEU A 541 1.73 11.18 3.13
N TYR A 542 1.75 11.40 4.44
CA TYR A 542 2.35 10.49 5.41
C TYR A 542 1.28 9.92 6.35
N GLN A 543 1.29 8.59 6.51
CA GLN A 543 0.42 7.91 7.46
C GLN A 543 1.27 7.06 8.39
N ASN A 544 0.96 7.15 9.68
CA ASN A 544 1.64 6.39 10.69
C ASN A 544 0.71 5.95 11.81
N GLU A 545 0.84 4.71 12.20
CA GLU A 545 0.34 4.21 13.46
C GLU A 545 1.51 3.85 14.37
N LEU A 546 1.53 4.42 15.59
CA LEU A 546 2.50 4.06 16.61
C LEU A 546 2.29 2.59 17.04
N PRO A 547 3.31 1.90 17.57
CA PRO A 547 3.14 0.50 17.97
C PRO A 547 2.07 0.35 19.06
N TYR A 548 1.21 -0.66 18.90
CA TYR A 548 0.12 -0.98 19.83
C TYR A 548 0.59 -1.76 21.05
N ASP A 549 1.79 -2.34 20.97
CA ASP A 549 2.30 -3.41 21.82
C ASP A 549 3.50 -3.08 22.73
N PRO A 550 3.89 -1.83 22.98
CA PRO A 550 4.92 -1.59 24.01
C PRO A 550 4.45 -2.17 25.34
N PRO A 551 5.31 -2.94 26.05
CA PRO A 551 4.91 -3.57 27.30
C PRO A 551 4.74 -2.59 28.46
N SER A 552 5.45 -1.46 28.41
CA SER A 552 5.41 -0.40 29.42
C SER A 552 5.97 0.91 28.87
N GLN A 553 5.74 2.03 29.58
CA GLN A 553 6.38 3.30 29.25
C GLN A 553 7.91 3.21 29.29
N ALA A 554 8.47 2.41 30.18
CA ALA A 554 9.94 2.25 30.27
C ALA A 554 10.51 1.55 29.02
N ASP A 555 9.77 0.63 28.41
CA ASP A 555 10.13 -0.01 27.14
C ASP A 555 9.90 0.92 25.92
N TRP A 556 9.15 2.01 26.14
CA TRP A 556 8.78 2.99 25.12
C TRP A 556 9.27 4.41 25.52
N THR A 557 10.54 4.51 25.94
CA THR A 557 11.21 5.77 26.31
C THR A 557 12.55 5.86 25.59
N GLN A 558 12.88 7.05 25.09
CA GLN A 558 14.16 7.31 24.43
C GLN A 558 15.32 7.34 25.44
N PRO A 559 16.59 7.13 25.02
CA PRO A 559 17.74 7.09 25.94
C PRO A 559 17.97 8.39 26.72
N ASP A 560 17.49 9.52 26.22
CA ASP A 560 17.58 10.84 26.87
C ASP A 560 16.45 11.12 27.85
N GLY A 561 15.47 10.19 27.95
CA GLY A 561 14.32 10.30 28.84
C GLY A 561 13.05 10.83 28.16
N THR A 562 13.10 11.19 26.87
CA THR A 562 11.92 11.61 26.09
C THR A 562 10.91 10.46 26.00
N LEU A 563 9.65 10.75 26.28
CA LEU A 563 8.58 9.73 26.30
C LEU A 563 8.17 9.34 24.89
N GLY A 564 8.23 8.06 24.60
CA GLY A 564 7.87 7.51 23.29
C GLY A 564 8.86 7.85 22.17
N TRP A 565 8.49 7.44 20.96
CA TRP A 565 9.24 7.71 19.74
C TRP A 565 8.28 8.33 18.72
N PRO A 566 8.61 9.47 18.09
CA PRO A 566 7.72 10.08 17.12
C PRO A 566 7.49 9.17 15.91
N GLY A 567 6.33 9.29 15.30
CA GLY A 567 6.02 8.59 14.05
C GLY A 567 6.93 9.04 12.90
N TYR A 568 7.30 10.34 12.89
CA TYR A 568 8.15 10.95 11.87
C TYR A 568 9.24 11.81 12.50
N LYS A 569 10.49 11.52 12.18
CA LYS A 569 11.67 12.28 12.62
C LYS A 569 12.39 12.86 11.41
N VAL A 570 12.61 14.19 11.39
CA VAL A 570 13.60 14.85 10.51
C VAL A 570 14.88 15.08 11.30
N GLY A 571 16.02 14.68 10.74
CA GLY A 571 17.31 14.79 11.40
C GLY A 571 17.70 16.23 11.69
N ASP A 572 18.34 16.48 12.84
CA ASP A 572 18.63 17.84 13.36
C ASP A 572 19.53 18.68 12.44
N ARG A 573 20.25 18.06 11.51
CA ARG A 573 21.13 18.72 10.55
C ARG A 573 20.46 19.13 9.25
N VAL A 574 19.26 18.62 9.00
CA VAL A 574 18.49 18.92 7.78
C VAL A 574 18.09 20.39 7.76
N LEU A 575 18.35 21.04 6.66
CA LEU A 575 18.03 22.45 6.44
C LEU A 575 16.76 22.66 5.63
N ARG A 576 16.41 21.72 4.76
CA ARG A 576 15.25 21.79 3.87
C ARG A 576 14.54 20.45 3.79
N HIS A 577 13.26 20.47 4.16
CA HIS A 577 12.34 19.34 4.08
C HIS A 577 10.91 19.84 4.01
N GLN A 578 10.05 19.17 3.27
CA GLN A 578 8.64 19.51 3.15
C GLN A 578 7.78 18.26 3.31
N LEU A 579 6.71 18.37 4.10
CA LEU A 579 5.70 17.34 4.26
C LEU A 579 4.32 17.96 4.16
N TYR A 580 3.47 17.40 3.30
CA TYR A 580 2.10 17.83 3.06
C TYR A 580 1.13 16.69 3.40
N GLY A 581 0.19 16.93 4.29
CA GLY A 581 -0.80 15.96 4.71
C GLY A 581 -0.20 14.79 5.49
N GLY A 582 -0.03 14.93 6.81
CA GLY A 582 0.54 13.90 7.67
C GLY A 582 -0.36 13.54 8.83
N GLY A 583 -0.46 12.24 9.17
CA GLY A 583 -1.19 11.76 10.34
C GLY A 583 -0.39 10.76 11.15
N VAL A 584 -0.35 10.95 12.48
CA VAL A 584 0.20 10.00 13.43
C VAL A 584 -0.89 9.58 14.41
N TYR A 585 -1.11 8.28 14.49
CA TYR A 585 -2.18 7.68 15.28
C TYR A 585 -1.62 6.90 16.45
N VAL A 586 -2.28 6.98 17.63
CA VAL A 586 -1.88 6.23 18.82
C VAL A 586 -2.99 5.30 19.28
N PHE A 587 -2.61 4.04 19.53
CA PHE A 587 -3.43 3.01 20.15
C PHE A 587 -2.56 2.05 20.96
N ASN A 588 -1.99 2.51 22.08
CA ASN A 588 -1.15 1.68 22.94
C ASN A 588 -2.05 0.71 23.75
N ARG A 589 -2.56 -0.31 23.06
CA ARG A 589 -3.56 -1.25 23.57
C ARG A 589 -3.05 -2.07 24.76
N ASN A 590 -1.78 -2.41 24.78
CA ASN A 590 -1.19 -3.26 25.83
C ASN A 590 -0.99 -2.50 27.16
N ASP A 591 -0.62 -1.23 27.07
CA ASP A 591 -0.54 -0.33 28.23
C ASP A 591 -1.12 1.04 27.85
N PRO A 592 -2.40 1.27 28.15
CA PRO A 592 -3.07 2.54 27.82
C PRO A 592 -2.51 3.77 28.53
N SER A 593 -1.64 3.60 29.53
CA SER A 593 -1.01 4.71 30.23
C SER A 593 0.19 5.31 29.50
N ILE A 594 0.64 4.67 28.41
CA ILE A 594 1.78 5.12 27.62
C ILE A 594 1.50 6.47 26.97
N THR A 595 2.49 7.33 27.09
CA THR A 595 2.52 8.67 26.48
C THR A 595 3.67 8.76 25.49
N THR A 596 3.42 9.41 24.35
CA THR A 596 4.44 9.82 23.36
C THR A 596 4.52 11.34 23.35
N GLU A 597 5.71 11.92 23.40
CA GLU A 597 5.93 13.36 23.49
C GLU A 597 5.36 14.11 22.28
N SER A 598 5.68 13.64 21.06
CA SER A 598 5.16 14.26 19.84
C SER A 598 4.95 13.26 18.72
N GLY A 599 4.00 13.56 17.83
CA GLY A 599 3.77 12.78 16.61
C GLY A 599 4.87 12.97 15.57
N PHE A 600 5.32 14.23 15.40
CA PHE A 600 6.37 14.64 14.49
C PHE A 600 7.47 15.36 15.27
N GLU A 601 8.71 15.00 15.00
CA GLU A 601 9.90 15.64 15.58
C GLU A 601 10.77 16.16 14.44
N VAL A 602 10.95 17.48 14.35
CA VAL A 602 11.66 18.13 13.25
C VAL A 602 12.50 19.32 13.78
N PRO A 603 13.61 19.68 13.12
CA PRO A 603 14.35 20.88 13.50
C PRO A 603 13.51 22.13 13.25
N ASP A 604 13.49 23.04 14.21
CA ASP A 604 12.85 24.37 14.08
C ASP A 604 13.69 25.26 13.15
N ARG A 605 13.40 25.20 11.87
CA ARG A 605 14.12 25.91 10.80
C ARG A 605 13.15 26.35 9.69
N PRO A 606 13.30 27.55 9.12
CA PRO A 606 12.40 28.05 8.07
C PRO A 606 12.31 27.18 6.82
N GLY A 607 13.32 26.36 6.55
CA GLY A 607 13.35 25.45 5.39
C GLY A 607 12.75 24.05 5.66
N VAL A 608 12.44 23.73 6.90
CA VAL A 608 11.79 22.47 7.29
C VAL A 608 10.33 22.80 7.59
N ARG A 609 9.43 22.36 6.71
CA ARG A 609 8.02 22.75 6.75
C ARG A 609 7.11 21.54 6.72
N LEU A 610 6.14 21.56 7.61
CA LEU A 610 5.03 20.61 7.65
C LEU A 610 3.73 21.37 7.42
N HIS A 611 2.90 20.88 6.52
CA HIS A 611 1.62 21.48 6.17
C HIS A 611 0.50 20.48 6.35
N HIS A 612 -0.56 20.84 7.09
CA HIS A 612 -1.72 20.01 7.41
C HIS A 612 -1.33 18.67 8.04
N VAL A 613 -0.70 18.72 9.19
CA VAL A 613 -0.35 17.52 9.95
C VAL A 613 -1.20 17.39 11.20
N MET A 614 -1.39 16.15 11.66
CA MET A 614 -2.26 15.86 12.79
C MET A 614 -1.80 14.67 13.62
N THR A 615 -2.34 14.61 14.83
CA THR A 615 -2.34 13.40 15.67
C THR A 615 -3.77 13.00 16.02
N VAL A 616 -4.01 11.70 16.23
CA VAL A 616 -5.32 11.14 16.61
C VAL A 616 -5.12 10.04 17.64
N ASN A 617 -5.90 10.06 18.69
CA ASN A 617 -6.03 8.91 19.59
C ASN A 617 -7.13 7.96 19.09
N LEU A 618 -6.81 6.65 19.01
CA LEU A 618 -7.72 5.58 18.60
C LEU A 618 -8.29 4.79 19.80
N GLU A 619 -8.29 5.35 21.00
CA GLU A 619 -8.84 4.89 22.30
C GLU A 619 -7.80 4.69 23.42
N ALA A 620 -6.54 4.36 23.14
CA ALA A 620 -5.56 4.01 24.17
C ALA A 620 -4.22 4.72 23.94
N GLY A 621 -3.53 5.06 25.01
CA GLY A 621 -2.31 5.85 24.99
C GLY A 621 -2.57 7.34 24.79
N SER A 622 -1.51 8.12 24.60
CA SER A 622 -1.61 9.56 24.33
C SER A 622 -0.42 10.07 23.53
N ILE A 623 -0.64 11.20 22.83
CA ILE A 623 0.42 12.01 22.23
C ILE A 623 0.25 13.43 22.75
N GLU A 624 1.32 14.01 23.35
CA GLU A 624 1.24 15.33 23.99
C GLU A 624 1.14 16.46 22.96
N HIS A 625 1.90 16.37 21.87
CA HIS A 625 1.98 17.39 20.84
C HIS A 625 1.91 16.81 19.42
N VAL A 626 1.46 17.61 18.47
CA VAL A 626 1.45 17.22 17.06
C VAL A 626 2.86 17.28 16.48
N VAL A 627 3.52 18.46 16.57
CA VAL A 627 4.88 18.70 16.07
C VAL A 627 5.71 19.32 17.17
N ASN A 628 6.78 18.66 17.59
CA ASN A 628 7.64 19.10 18.69
C ASN A 628 6.80 19.42 19.93
N ASP A 629 6.78 20.70 20.37
CA ASP A 629 5.97 21.23 21.48
C ASP A 629 4.67 21.93 21.02
N THR A 630 4.29 21.76 19.75
CA THR A 630 3.15 22.47 19.11
C THR A 630 1.97 21.52 18.84
N GLY A 631 0.75 22.01 19.04
CA GLY A 631 -0.50 21.26 18.89
C GLY A 631 -1.02 20.72 20.22
N ALA A 632 -2.31 20.45 20.29
CA ALA A 632 -2.96 19.96 21.50
C ALA A 632 -2.76 18.46 21.69
N ARG A 633 -2.72 18.04 22.94
CA ARG A 633 -2.71 16.62 23.33
C ARG A 633 -3.93 15.87 22.79
N VAL A 634 -3.71 14.63 22.38
CA VAL A 634 -4.75 13.65 22.08
C VAL A 634 -4.64 12.46 23.01
N ASP A 635 -5.77 12.03 23.58
CA ASP A 635 -5.86 10.89 24.50
C ASP A 635 -7.26 10.24 24.47
N SER A 636 -7.45 9.23 25.29
CA SER A 636 -8.70 8.46 25.38
C SER A 636 -9.93 9.22 25.91
N SER A 637 -9.78 10.48 26.33
CA SER A 637 -10.93 11.31 26.72
C SER A 637 -11.75 11.80 25.51
N ALA A 638 -11.13 11.85 24.32
CA ALA A 638 -11.76 12.24 23.07
C ALA A 638 -11.26 11.39 21.88
N PRO A 639 -11.52 10.07 21.88
CA PRO A 639 -11.02 9.20 20.84
C PRO A 639 -11.61 9.56 19.47
N GLY A 640 -10.78 9.45 18.42
CA GLY A 640 -11.15 9.81 17.06
C GLY A 640 -11.21 11.32 16.77
N GLN A 641 -10.93 12.18 17.75
CA GLN A 641 -10.83 13.62 17.53
C GLN A 641 -9.37 14.00 17.19
N PRO A 642 -9.11 14.57 16.00
CA PRO A 642 -7.77 14.97 15.63
C PRO A 642 -7.34 16.28 16.31
N SER A 643 -6.05 16.39 16.60
CA SER A 643 -5.37 17.66 16.85
C SER A 643 -4.57 18.03 15.62
N PHE A 644 -4.82 19.22 15.06
CA PHE A 644 -4.19 19.67 13.81
C PHE A 644 -3.14 20.76 14.07
N VAL A 645 -2.07 20.73 13.28
CA VAL A 645 -1.17 21.85 13.03
C VAL A 645 -1.23 22.16 11.54
N VAL A 646 -1.72 23.36 11.20
CA VAL A 646 -1.92 23.80 9.81
C VAL A 646 -0.58 23.99 9.12
N ASP A 647 0.30 24.77 9.73
CA ASP A 647 1.66 25.03 9.24
C ASP A 647 2.67 24.98 10.40
N TYR A 648 3.80 24.33 10.17
CA TYR A 648 4.94 24.33 11.08
C TYR A 648 6.25 24.56 10.31
N PRO A 649 7.16 25.47 10.75
CA PRO A 649 6.88 26.49 11.78
C PRO A 649 5.74 27.42 11.32
N ALA A 650 5.07 28.02 12.28
CA ALA A 650 4.04 29.01 11.96
C ALA A 650 4.61 30.14 11.07
N PRO A 651 3.82 30.70 10.13
CA PRO A 651 4.26 31.73 9.20
C PRO A 651 4.83 32.96 9.86
#